data_a910a9e5a85efa28e822f14ee59e8231
#
_entry.id   a910a9e5a85efa28e822f14ee59e8231
#
_cell.length_a   1.000
_cell.length_b   1.000
_cell.length_c   1.000
_cell.angle_alpha   90.00
_cell.angle_beta   90.00
_cell.angle_gamma   90.00
#
_symmetry.space_group_name_H-M   'P 1'
#
loop_
_entity.id
_entity.type
_entity.pdbx_description
1 polymer ?
#
loop_
_entity_poly.entity_id
_entity_poly.type
_entity_poly.pdbx_seq_one_letter_code
_entity_poly.pdbx_strand_id
1 'polypeptide(L)'
;MQGNRGFGANTVYPGPKPFFVIFSLTSRIFSTIYPMRTTLLAVFAALLLLPVMAQPVTPQDRRRAAELMRRMTLDEKVGQLVQQRGNGAVTGPDKTQLSVEQLVREGRCGSVFNIYSFEETARLQKIAVEESRLGIPLLIGADVIHGFRTIFPVNLAVAASWDPSAAESLARVSAREASAMGIQWTFSPMCDVSRDPRWGRVSEGAGEDPYLGSRVAEAMVRGYQGDLSDPSSILACVKHFAAYGAPQAGREYHTVDMSERVFRDSYLPPYRAALDAGAVTVMTSFNDLDGVPATANRWLLRDLLRDELGFGGFVVTDYGTIGELKAHGVAADDAQAAELALRAGVNMDMMSAAYLFHAAELVRQGRIAESLIDSLCCEVLAVKFRLGLFDDPFRYQVKEREECYYAPEHLDAARRVARSSMVLLENRGDVLPLKKGSRIALVGPFADARRDMIGSWVHFSEWRRTSTFLEGLRARFGGDKVFYARGCDPRKAIEGGIAEAVAAAGKADVVLVALGLPEGESGEAASLASIALPEVQRQLLESLKQAGKPIVVLLVTGRPMELAREAELADALLVTWYPGTMAGEALADVVSGDYNPSGRLPMTFPRTVGQVPIHYDMKNTGRPAAVSGQPQKYTSRYIDVPNSPQYCFGYGLGYTTFGYSDLRVLTPAAKLGDEVRVAVRVTNTGGRDGEEVVQLYVRDLIASVTRPVRELKGFEKVMLRAGESREVTFTLTPDDLSFWRLDNKWGQEPGDYHVWAGHDSDCTLGGSFRITE
;
A
#
# COMPACT_ATOMS: atom_id res chain seq x y z
N MET A 1 53.63 -18.09 32.16
CA MET A 1 54.80 -18.04 31.26
C MET A 1 54.35 -17.18 30.09
N GLN A 2 54.65 -15.92 30.15
CA GLN A 2 55.66 -15.16 29.39
C GLN A 2 55.52 -15.45 27.87
N GLY A 3 55.24 -14.49 26.96
CA GLY A 3 55.85 -13.22 26.86
C GLY A 3 55.20 -12.25 25.87
N ASN A 4 55.35 -11.07 26.25
CA ASN A 4 55.14 -9.78 25.62
C ASN A 4 55.93 -9.61 24.31
N ARG A 5 55.34 -8.96 23.30
CA ARG A 5 56.06 -7.95 22.48
C ARG A 5 55.02 -7.10 21.72
N GLY A 6 54.97 -5.81 22.09
CA GLY A 6 54.30 -4.78 21.38
C GLY A 6 55.11 -4.27 20.19
N PHE A 7 54.43 -3.68 19.22
CA PHE A 7 54.95 -2.63 18.34
C PHE A 7 53.79 -1.67 18.01
N GLY A 8 53.99 -0.43 18.47
CA GLY A 8 53.16 0.67 18.05
C GLY A 8 53.66 1.23 16.73
N ALA A 9 52.74 1.75 15.96
CA ALA A 9 53.00 2.75 14.94
C ALA A 9 51.73 3.60 14.72
N ASN A 10 51.81 4.85 15.20
CA ASN A 10 50.92 5.93 14.83
C ASN A 10 51.01 6.19 13.32
N THR A 11 49.92 6.19 12.63
CA THR A 11 49.81 6.81 11.32
C THR A 11 48.65 7.80 11.35
N VAL A 12 48.98 9.06 11.38
CA VAL A 12 48.15 10.24 11.21
C VAL A 12 47.79 10.34 9.72
N TYR A 13 46.54 10.33 9.37
CA TYR A 13 46.08 10.69 8.00
C TYR A 13 45.76 12.17 7.96
N PRO A 14 46.31 12.93 6.99
CA PRO A 14 45.94 14.33 6.76
C PRO A 14 44.67 14.42 5.87
N GLY A 15 43.75 15.30 6.29
CA GLY A 15 42.56 15.63 5.54
C GLY A 15 42.83 16.41 4.25
N PRO A 16 41.90 16.40 3.28
CA PRO A 16 42.07 17.07 1.98
C PRO A 16 41.86 18.59 2.11
N LYS A 17 42.82 19.35 1.55
CA LYS A 17 42.71 20.78 1.34
C LYS A 17 41.97 21.08 0.03
N PRO A 18 41.19 22.17 -0.07
CA PRO A 18 40.51 22.54 -1.31
C PRO A 18 41.52 23.14 -2.33
N PHE A 19 41.48 22.65 -3.55
CA PHE A 19 42.18 23.24 -4.68
C PHE A 19 41.34 24.31 -5.35
N PHE A 20 41.79 25.56 -5.24
CA PHE A 20 41.37 26.65 -6.15
C PHE A 20 42.25 26.58 -7.40
N VAL A 21 41.68 26.42 -8.57
CA VAL A 21 42.37 26.60 -9.85
C VAL A 21 41.84 27.88 -10.49
N ILE A 22 42.70 28.89 -10.53
CA ILE A 22 42.55 30.12 -11.28
C ILE A 22 43.01 29.84 -12.69
N PHE A 23 42.09 29.97 -13.68
CA PHE A 23 42.48 30.02 -15.10
C PHE A 23 42.61 31.49 -15.53
N SER A 24 43.80 31.88 -15.92
CA SER A 24 44.12 33.14 -16.60
C SER A 24 43.87 33.01 -18.09
N LEU A 25 43.02 33.88 -18.63
CA LEU A 25 42.80 34.03 -20.07
C LEU A 25 43.94 34.82 -20.70
N THR A 26 44.46 34.33 -21.83
CA THR A 26 44.99 35.20 -22.88
C THR A 26 44.55 34.71 -24.29
N SER A 27 43.92 35.64 -24.93
CA SER A 27 43.36 35.81 -26.24
C SER A 27 44.07 35.19 -27.48
N ARG A 28 43.25 34.75 -28.50
CA ARG A 28 43.21 35.14 -29.94
C ARG A 28 42.08 34.37 -30.61
N ILE A 29 40.99 34.99 -30.95
CA ILE A 29 40.49 35.79 -32.09
C ILE A 29 40.26 35.01 -33.38
N PHE A 30 39.01 35.07 -33.79
CA PHE A 30 38.31 35.06 -35.07
C PHE A 30 37.70 33.80 -35.64
N SER A 31 36.39 33.94 -35.76
CA SER A 31 35.45 33.53 -36.83
C SER A 31 34.92 32.10 -36.78
N THR A 32 33.75 31.92 -36.17
CA THR A 32 32.53 31.49 -36.91
C THR A 32 31.33 31.64 -35.97
N ILE A 33 30.53 32.64 -36.20
CA ILE A 33 29.25 32.89 -35.49
C ILE A 33 28.14 32.26 -36.32
N TYR A 34 27.38 31.40 -35.65
CA TYR A 34 26.11 30.74 -35.87
C TYR A 34 26.26 29.18 -35.92
N PRO A 35 25.59 28.37 -35.04
CA PRO A 35 24.41 28.60 -34.27
C PRO A 35 24.50 28.05 -32.79
N MET A 36 25.22 28.75 -31.90
CA MET A 36 25.29 28.34 -30.46
C MET A 36 24.18 28.96 -29.61
N ARG A 37 23.43 29.94 -30.12
CA ARG A 37 22.35 30.59 -29.33
C ARG A 37 21.06 29.75 -29.24
N THR A 38 20.77 28.95 -30.23
CA THR A 38 19.59 28.06 -30.23
C THR A 38 19.76 26.82 -29.38
N THR A 39 20.97 26.29 -29.28
CA THR A 39 21.24 25.09 -28.45
C THR A 39 21.28 25.44 -26.94
N LEU A 40 21.81 26.60 -26.56
CA LEU A 40 21.78 27.01 -25.15
C LEU A 40 20.36 27.44 -24.68
N LEU A 41 19.54 28.02 -25.55
CA LEU A 41 18.13 28.26 -25.24
C LEU A 41 17.29 26.99 -25.18
N ALA A 42 17.60 25.97 -25.95
CA ALA A 42 16.93 24.67 -25.91
C ALA A 42 17.32 23.87 -24.64
N VAL A 43 18.59 23.93 -24.23
CA VAL A 43 19.05 23.31 -22.96
C VAL A 43 18.49 24.07 -21.73
N PHE A 44 18.40 25.41 -21.78
CA PHE A 44 17.75 26.19 -20.73
C PHE A 44 16.23 26.01 -20.69
N ALA A 45 15.58 25.83 -21.87
CA ALA A 45 14.16 25.51 -21.95
C ALA A 45 13.86 24.05 -21.52
N ALA A 46 14.77 23.09 -21.80
CA ALA A 46 14.67 21.72 -21.32
C ALA A 46 14.91 21.58 -19.80
N LEU A 47 15.78 22.43 -19.23
CA LEU A 47 15.96 22.55 -17.77
C LEU A 47 14.79 23.24 -17.06
N LEU A 48 13.95 24.01 -17.80
CA LEU A 48 12.71 24.62 -17.29
C LEU A 48 11.48 23.74 -17.47
N LEU A 49 11.61 22.60 -18.16
CA LEU A 49 10.55 21.58 -18.40
C LEU A 49 10.74 20.29 -17.59
N LEU A 50 11.75 20.21 -16.72
CA LEU A 50 11.67 19.27 -15.64
C LEU A 50 10.47 19.71 -14.79
N PRO A 51 9.46 18.82 -14.50
CA PRO A 51 8.47 19.16 -13.52
C PRO A 51 9.27 19.49 -12.25
N VAL A 52 9.18 20.75 -11.82
CA VAL A 52 9.61 21.12 -10.48
C VAL A 52 8.71 20.30 -9.58
N MET A 53 9.19 19.14 -9.17
CA MET A 53 8.58 18.39 -8.07
C MET A 53 8.52 19.40 -6.94
N ALA A 54 7.31 19.88 -6.67
CA ALA A 54 7.11 20.88 -5.62
C ALA A 54 7.71 20.29 -4.36
N GLN A 55 8.81 20.86 -3.87
CA GLN A 55 9.41 20.37 -2.63
C GLN A 55 8.31 20.37 -1.58
N PRO A 56 8.01 19.24 -0.93
CA PRO A 56 6.85 19.13 -0.06
C PRO A 56 6.86 20.16 1.08
N VAL A 57 8.05 20.55 1.55
CA VAL A 57 8.26 21.64 2.53
C VAL A 57 9.36 22.56 2.01
N THR A 58 9.04 23.84 1.85
CA THR A 58 9.97 24.82 1.26
C THR A 58 10.93 25.42 2.31
N PRO A 59 12.08 25.97 1.89
CA PRO A 59 12.94 26.76 2.79
C PRO A 59 12.22 27.96 3.42
N GLN A 60 11.19 28.50 2.78
CA GLN A 60 10.38 29.60 3.33
C GLN A 60 9.53 29.11 4.50
N ASP A 61 8.90 27.94 4.37
CA ASP A 61 8.09 27.34 5.45
C ASP A 61 8.96 27.10 6.69
N ARG A 62 10.17 26.59 6.50
CA ARG A 62 11.14 26.37 7.59
C ARG A 62 11.58 27.69 8.25
N ARG A 63 11.78 28.78 7.47
CA ARG A 63 12.11 30.11 8.03
C ARG A 63 10.97 30.64 8.89
N ARG A 64 9.72 30.57 8.38
CA ARG A 64 8.50 30.98 9.12
C ARG A 64 8.37 30.19 10.43
N ALA A 65 8.59 28.86 10.38
CA ALA A 65 8.59 28.02 11.55
C ALA A 65 9.66 28.43 12.59
N ALA A 66 10.90 28.66 12.15
CA ALA A 66 11.99 29.11 13.02
C ALA A 66 11.72 30.48 13.67
N GLU A 67 11.07 31.41 12.95
CA GLU A 67 10.67 32.72 13.51
C GLU A 67 9.59 32.56 14.58
N LEU A 68 8.59 31.71 14.36
CA LEU A 68 7.56 31.42 15.34
C LEU A 68 8.15 30.78 16.62
N MET A 69 9.05 29.82 16.46
CA MET A 69 9.69 29.11 17.58
C MET A 69 10.46 30.03 18.54
N ARG A 70 10.98 31.18 18.11
CA ARG A 70 11.63 32.16 19.00
C ARG A 70 10.68 32.74 20.06
N ARG A 71 9.38 32.63 19.85
CA ARG A 71 8.32 33.12 20.73
C ARG A 71 7.74 32.00 21.61
N MET A 72 8.08 30.75 21.34
CA MET A 72 7.53 29.57 22.01
C MET A 72 8.34 29.25 23.27
N THR A 73 7.64 28.84 24.32
CA THR A 73 8.24 28.18 25.49
C THR A 73 8.64 26.75 25.13
N LEU A 74 9.49 26.13 25.94
CA LEU A 74 9.86 24.72 25.77
C LEU A 74 8.60 23.80 25.80
N ASP A 75 7.67 24.04 26.72
CA ASP A 75 6.45 23.23 26.84
C ASP A 75 5.53 23.39 25.61
N GLU A 76 5.47 24.56 25.00
CA GLU A 76 4.74 24.77 23.73
C GLU A 76 5.43 24.11 22.54
N LYS A 77 6.78 24.10 22.48
CA LYS A 77 7.52 23.36 21.44
C LYS A 77 7.26 21.86 21.56
N VAL A 78 7.33 21.31 22.78
CA VAL A 78 6.96 19.92 23.06
C VAL A 78 5.50 19.65 22.71
N GLY A 79 4.60 20.58 23.01
CA GLY A 79 3.19 20.47 22.66
C GLY A 79 2.94 20.23 21.16
N GLN A 80 3.76 20.81 20.26
CA GLN A 80 3.65 20.55 18.82
C GLN A 80 4.05 19.12 18.44
N LEU A 81 4.76 18.42 19.30
CA LEU A 81 5.19 17.02 19.14
C LEU A 81 4.21 16.02 19.79
N VAL A 82 3.04 16.47 20.22
CA VAL A 82 2.01 15.65 20.89
C VAL A 82 0.77 15.56 20.03
N GLN A 83 0.34 14.32 19.76
CA GLN A 83 -0.93 14.02 19.12
C GLN A 83 -1.87 13.28 20.08
N GLN A 84 -3.10 13.74 20.17
CA GLN A 84 -4.15 13.16 21.02
C GLN A 84 -5.35 12.74 20.18
N ARG A 85 -6.15 11.78 20.68
CA ARG A 85 -7.42 11.41 20.05
C ARG A 85 -8.48 12.50 20.24
N GLY A 86 -9.37 12.61 19.27
CA GLY A 86 -10.64 13.30 19.42
C GLY A 86 -11.69 12.43 20.11
N ASN A 87 -12.92 12.50 19.64
CA ASN A 87 -14.05 11.72 20.16
C ASN A 87 -14.28 10.39 19.43
N GLY A 88 -13.38 10.02 18.51
CA GLY A 88 -13.50 8.85 17.67
C GLY A 88 -12.88 7.57 18.23
N ALA A 89 -12.95 6.49 17.43
CA ALA A 89 -12.37 5.19 17.76
C ALA A 89 -10.84 5.24 17.83
N VAL A 90 -10.27 4.37 18.66
CA VAL A 90 -8.82 4.20 18.84
C VAL A 90 -8.50 2.72 18.95
N THR A 91 -7.24 2.37 18.66
CA THR A 91 -6.76 0.98 18.62
C THR A 91 -6.07 0.51 19.88
N GLY A 92 -5.96 1.38 20.91
CA GLY A 92 -5.28 1.04 22.15
C GLY A 92 -5.72 1.90 23.36
N PRO A 93 -5.05 1.75 24.52
CA PRO A 93 -5.43 2.44 25.73
C PRO A 93 -5.15 3.94 25.67
N ASP A 94 -6.07 4.74 26.20
CA ASP A 94 -5.85 6.15 26.48
C ASP A 94 -5.12 6.30 27.84
N LYS A 95 -3.89 6.78 27.79
CA LYS A 95 -3.08 7.00 29.00
C LYS A 95 -3.19 8.41 29.56
N THR A 96 -3.82 9.32 28.82
CA THR A 96 -4.07 10.68 29.30
C THR A 96 -5.47 10.77 29.85
N GLN A 97 -5.59 11.11 31.12
CA GLN A 97 -6.88 11.48 31.70
C GLN A 97 -7.17 12.98 31.55
N LEU A 98 -6.39 13.68 30.72
CA LEU A 98 -6.51 15.12 30.50
C LEU A 98 -7.49 15.42 29.37
N SER A 99 -8.23 16.49 29.50
CA SER A 99 -9.08 16.99 28.43
C SER A 99 -8.24 17.46 27.25
N VAL A 100 -8.49 16.92 26.06
CA VAL A 100 -7.86 17.37 24.80
C VAL A 100 -8.05 18.88 24.61
N GLU A 101 -9.24 19.39 24.91
CA GLU A 101 -9.57 20.81 24.85
C GLU A 101 -8.66 21.65 25.75
N GLN A 102 -8.40 21.18 26.97
CA GLN A 102 -7.49 21.88 27.89
C GLN A 102 -6.06 21.86 27.38
N LEU A 103 -5.55 20.72 26.86
CA LEU A 103 -4.21 20.61 26.29
C LEU A 103 -4.04 21.54 25.09
N VAL A 104 -5.06 21.63 24.22
CA VAL A 104 -5.05 22.54 23.07
C VAL A 104 -5.01 24.01 23.53
N ARG A 105 -5.83 24.40 24.51
CA ARG A 105 -5.85 25.76 25.07
C ARG A 105 -4.52 26.15 25.70
N GLU A 106 -3.85 25.20 26.35
CA GLU A 106 -2.54 25.39 26.97
C GLU A 106 -1.38 25.35 25.96
N GLY A 107 -1.63 25.07 24.66
CA GLY A 107 -0.62 24.91 23.64
C GLY A 107 0.23 23.64 23.78
N ARG A 108 -0.27 22.63 24.50
CA ARG A 108 0.40 21.36 24.84
C ARG A 108 -0.04 20.19 23.96
N CYS A 109 -0.83 20.45 22.90
CA CYS A 109 -1.27 19.49 21.90
C CYS A 109 -1.26 20.17 20.54
N GLY A 110 -0.43 19.68 19.61
CA GLY A 110 -0.28 20.25 18.27
C GLY A 110 -1.10 19.53 17.21
N SER A 111 -1.58 18.34 17.49
CA SER A 111 -2.37 17.52 16.57
C SER A 111 -3.45 16.73 17.31
N VAL A 112 -4.58 16.55 16.63
CA VAL A 112 -5.70 15.72 17.10
C VAL A 112 -6.14 14.81 15.96
N PHE A 113 -6.59 13.58 16.26
CA PHE A 113 -7.02 12.64 15.22
C PHE A 113 -8.34 11.94 15.56
N ASN A 114 -9.00 11.37 14.55
CA ASN A 114 -10.25 10.64 14.63
C ASN A 114 -11.35 11.44 15.36
N ILE A 115 -11.72 12.58 14.78
CA ILE A 115 -12.85 13.41 15.17
C ILE A 115 -14.03 13.09 14.23
N TYR A 116 -15.20 12.79 14.77
CA TYR A 116 -16.33 12.27 13.98
C TYR A 116 -17.38 13.31 13.57
N SER A 117 -17.15 14.59 13.82
CA SER A 117 -18.04 15.65 13.34
C SER A 117 -17.31 16.91 12.90
N PHE A 118 -17.87 17.59 11.92
CA PHE A 118 -17.40 18.89 11.46
C PHE A 118 -17.40 19.94 12.59
N GLU A 119 -18.46 19.96 13.38
CA GLU A 119 -18.61 20.91 14.48
C GLU A 119 -17.48 20.79 15.51
N GLU A 120 -17.06 19.56 15.78
CA GLU A 120 -15.98 19.30 16.74
C GLU A 120 -14.61 19.65 16.18
N THR A 121 -14.34 19.35 14.88
CA THR A 121 -13.10 19.78 14.21
C THR A 121 -12.99 21.31 14.22
N ALA A 122 -14.06 22.02 13.87
CA ALA A 122 -14.11 23.48 13.86
C ALA A 122 -13.97 24.06 15.27
N ARG A 123 -14.59 23.45 16.27
CA ARG A 123 -14.52 23.88 17.67
C ARG A 123 -13.11 23.78 18.24
N LEU A 124 -12.44 22.65 18.06
CA LEU A 124 -11.07 22.46 18.54
C LEU A 124 -10.08 23.37 17.82
N GLN A 125 -10.24 23.56 16.51
CA GLN A 125 -9.42 24.51 15.74
C GLN A 125 -9.59 25.93 16.25
N LYS A 126 -10.83 26.34 16.55
CA LYS A 126 -11.13 27.66 17.13
C LYS A 126 -10.44 27.86 18.48
N ILE A 127 -10.49 26.86 19.38
CA ILE A 127 -9.79 26.92 20.66
C ILE A 127 -8.28 27.09 20.45
N ALA A 128 -7.69 26.32 19.52
CA ALA A 128 -6.27 26.43 19.21
C ALA A 128 -5.86 27.83 18.74
N VAL A 129 -6.66 28.44 17.88
CA VAL A 129 -6.34 29.72 17.24
C VAL A 129 -6.68 30.93 18.13
N GLU A 130 -7.85 30.92 18.79
CA GLU A 130 -8.39 32.07 19.52
C GLU A 130 -8.11 32.08 21.02
N GLU A 131 -7.94 30.87 21.64
CA GLU A 131 -7.82 30.75 23.08
C GLU A 131 -6.42 30.34 23.54
N SER A 132 -5.56 29.81 22.66
CA SER A 132 -4.17 29.54 23.02
C SER A 132 -3.28 30.78 22.88
N ARG A 133 -2.19 30.85 23.64
CA ARG A 133 -1.30 32.01 23.73
C ARG A 133 -0.73 32.48 22.39
N LEU A 134 -0.37 31.55 21.51
CA LEU A 134 0.28 31.82 20.22
C LEU A 134 -0.62 31.64 19.01
N GLY A 135 -1.83 31.11 19.19
CA GLY A 135 -2.77 30.87 18.10
C GLY A 135 -2.27 29.87 17.05
N ILE A 136 -1.51 28.85 17.47
CA ILE A 136 -0.96 27.86 16.54
C ILE A 136 -2.06 26.89 16.14
N PRO A 137 -2.39 26.76 14.82
CA PRO A 137 -3.44 25.86 14.36
C PRO A 137 -3.13 24.39 14.64
N LEU A 138 -4.17 23.60 14.90
CA LEU A 138 -4.06 22.16 14.98
C LEU A 138 -3.84 21.53 13.60
N LEU A 139 -3.11 20.40 13.57
CA LEU A 139 -3.13 19.45 12.48
C LEU A 139 -4.11 18.33 12.84
N ILE A 140 -5.19 18.18 12.07
CA ILE A 140 -6.26 17.21 12.33
C ILE A 140 -6.10 16.03 11.39
N GLY A 141 -5.81 14.85 11.97
CA GLY A 141 -5.62 13.59 11.26
C GLY A 141 -6.80 12.63 11.36
N ALA A 142 -6.83 11.64 10.48
CA ALA A 142 -7.78 10.53 10.56
C ALA A 142 -7.31 9.30 9.79
N ASP A 143 -7.84 8.13 10.18
CA ASP A 143 -7.66 6.88 9.43
C ASP A 143 -8.62 6.85 8.23
N VAL A 144 -8.16 7.40 7.10
CA VAL A 144 -8.86 7.41 5.82
C VAL A 144 -8.10 6.50 4.86
N ILE A 145 -8.35 5.19 4.95
CA ILE A 145 -7.48 4.17 4.36
C ILE A 145 -7.92 3.78 2.94
N HIS A 146 -9.21 3.53 2.73
CA HIS A 146 -9.77 3.21 1.41
C HIS A 146 -11.15 3.85 1.16
N GLY A 147 -11.30 5.06 1.62
CA GLY A 147 -12.51 5.87 1.51
C GLY A 147 -12.82 6.60 2.81
N PHE A 148 -13.69 7.61 2.73
CA PHE A 148 -14.15 8.36 3.89
C PHE A 148 -15.65 8.13 4.13
N ARG A 149 -16.54 8.76 3.37
CA ARG A 149 -17.98 8.46 3.30
C ARG A 149 -18.23 7.41 2.21
N THR A 150 -17.78 7.69 1.00
CA THR A 150 -17.76 6.74 -0.11
C THR A 150 -16.61 5.77 0.09
N ILE A 151 -16.92 4.51 0.39
CA ILE A 151 -15.92 3.47 0.62
C ILE A 151 -15.63 2.76 -0.69
N PHE A 152 -14.37 2.72 -1.06
CA PHE A 152 -13.80 1.94 -2.15
C PHE A 152 -13.50 0.51 -1.69
N PRO A 153 -13.15 -0.42 -2.60
CA PRO A 153 -12.61 -1.71 -2.18
C PRO A 153 -11.38 -1.55 -1.28
N VAL A 154 -11.11 -2.55 -0.45
CA VAL A 154 -9.86 -2.58 0.34
C VAL A 154 -8.64 -2.48 -0.56
N ASN A 155 -7.53 -1.94 -0.07
CA ASN A 155 -6.37 -1.59 -0.91
C ASN A 155 -5.77 -2.79 -1.66
N LEU A 156 -5.79 -4.00 -1.07
CA LEU A 156 -5.39 -5.22 -1.77
C LEU A 156 -6.25 -5.47 -3.02
N ALA A 157 -7.55 -5.17 -2.94
CA ALA A 157 -8.43 -5.25 -4.10
C ALA A 157 -8.15 -4.13 -5.11
N VAL A 158 -7.85 -2.92 -4.65
CA VAL A 158 -7.45 -1.82 -5.56
C VAL A 158 -6.18 -2.21 -6.32
N ALA A 159 -5.20 -2.81 -5.66
CA ALA A 159 -4.00 -3.33 -6.33
C ALA A 159 -4.33 -4.44 -7.34
N ALA A 160 -5.36 -5.28 -7.08
CA ALA A 160 -5.83 -6.29 -8.04
C ALA A 160 -6.40 -5.70 -9.34
N SER A 161 -6.73 -4.42 -9.39
CA SER A 161 -7.08 -3.74 -10.65
C SER A 161 -5.90 -3.58 -11.60
N TRP A 162 -4.67 -3.63 -11.10
CA TRP A 162 -3.43 -3.32 -11.82
C TRP A 162 -3.52 -2.00 -12.59
N ASP A 163 -4.16 -1.03 -11.98
CA ASP A 163 -4.38 0.31 -12.52
C ASP A 163 -4.04 1.37 -11.47
N PRO A 164 -2.87 2.00 -11.54
CA PRO A 164 -2.51 3.08 -10.61
C PRO A 164 -3.53 4.23 -10.58
N SER A 165 -4.25 4.47 -11.68
CA SER A 165 -5.28 5.52 -11.71
C SER A 165 -6.49 5.20 -10.81
N ALA A 166 -6.76 3.91 -10.57
CA ALA A 166 -7.78 3.47 -9.62
C ALA A 166 -7.38 3.84 -8.17
N ALA A 167 -6.10 3.62 -7.82
CA ALA A 167 -5.55 4.00 -6.52
C ALA A 167 -5.52 5.54 -6.32
N GLU A 168 -5.13 6.28 -7.36
CA GLU A 168 -5.16 7.75 -7.34
C GLU A 168 -6.59 8.29 -7.20
N SER A 169 -7.57 7.70 -7.92
CA SER A 169 -8.99 8.07 -7.83
C SER A 169 -9.58 7.83 -6.44
N LEU A 170 -9.29 6.67 -5.82
CA LEU A 170 -9.64 6.36 -4.43
C LEU A 170 -9.11 7.46 -3.49
N ALA A 171 -7.81 7.73 -3.56
CA ALA A 171 -7.14 8.70 -2.69
C ALA A 171 -7.68 10.11 -2.89
N ARG A 172 -7.95 10.53 -4.14
CA ARG A 172 -8.49 11.86 -4.46
C ARG A 172 -9.91 12.05 -3.93
N VAL A 173 -10.81 11.06 -4.11
CA VAL A 173 -12.17 11.10 -3.55
C VAL A 173 -12.12 11.12 -2.02
N SER A 174 -11.29 10.27 -1.43
CA SER A 174 -11.09 10.21 0.03
C SER A 174 -10.62 11.56 0.58
N ALA A 175 -9.66 12.22 -0.09
CA ALA A 175 -9.16 13.53 0.32
C ALA A 175 -10.25 14.61 0.27
N ARG A 176 -11.04 14.65 -0.80
CA ARG A 176 -12.15 15.60 -0.95
C ARG A 176 -13.18 15.46 0.16
N GLU A 177 -13.60 14.23 0.45
CA GLU A 177 -14.60 13.97 1.47
C GLU A 177 -14.05 14.20 2.89
N ALA A 178 -12.82 13.76 3.18
CA ALA A 178 -12.20 13.95 4.50
C ALA A 178 -11.93 15.44 4.79
N SER A 179 -11.41 16.18 3.81
CA SER A 179 -11.16 17.60 3.96
C SER A 179 -12.43 18.42 4.19
N ALA A 180 -13.59 17.97 3.68
CA ALA A 180 -14.89 18.59 3.92
C ALA A 180 -15.32 18.50 5.40
N MET A 181 -14.82 17.52 6.17
CA MET A 181 -15.01 17.42 7.62
C MET A 181 -13.96 18.23 8.42
N GLY A 182 -13.03 18.91 7.76
CA GLY A 182 -11.96 19.65 8.43
C GLY A 182 -10.71 18.81 8.71
N ILE A 183 -10.54 17.64 8.08
CA ILE A 183 -9.37 16.78 8.20
C ILE A 183 -8.32 17.24 7.19
N GLN A 184 -7.05 17.34 7.63
CA GLN A 184 -5.93 17.77 6.80
C GLN A 184 -4.89 16.68 6.56
N TRP A 185 -5.02 15.53 7.22
CA TRP A 185 -4.00 14.50 7.24
C TRP A 185 -4.63 13.11 7.33
N THR A 186 -4.18 12.17 6.48
CA THR A 186 -4.55 10.76 6.57
C THR A 186 -3.37 9.88 6.93
N PHE A 187 -3.63 8.72 7.55
CA PHE A 187 -2.64 7.69 7.85
C PHE A 187 -2.62 6.61 6.75
N SER A 188 -2.37 7.06 5.52
CA SER A 188 -2.32 6.26 4.28
C SER A 188 -1.37 6.94 3.27
N PRO A 189 -0.68 6.19 2.38
CA PRO A 189 -0.80 4.77 2.07
C PRO A 189 -0.04 3.84 3.01
N MET A 190 -0.52 2.59 3.13
CA MET A 190 0.27 1.50 3.69
C MET A 190 1.18 0.93 2.59
N CYS A 191 2.50 1.05 2.81
CA CYS A 191 3.54 0.65 1.86
C CYS A 191 4.18 -0.70 2.18
N ASP A 192 3.64 -1.42 3.17
CA ASP A 192 4.15 -2.71 3.62
C ASP A 192 3.95 -3.79 2.56
N VAL A 193 5.05 -4.38 2.06
CA VAL A 193 5.01 -5.58 1.25
C VAL A 193 4.64 -6.76 2.14
N SER A 194 3.63 -7.54 1.75
CA SER A 194 3.10 -8.65 2.56
C SER A 194 3.21 -9.98 1.82
N ARG A 195 3.91 -10.96 2.42
CA ARG A 195 4.12 -12.30 1.85
C ARG A 195 3.50 -13.42 2.68
N ASP A 196 2.84 -13.06 3.78
CA ASP A 196 2.14 -13.99 4.66
C ASP A 196 0.66 -13.63 4.77
N PRO A 197 -0.24 -14.38 4.12
CA PRO A 197 -1.68 -14.10 4.13
C PRO A 197 -2.34 -14.33 5.50
N ARG A 198 -1.62 -14.87 6.48
CA ARG A 198 -2.10 -15.00 7.85
C ARG A 198 -2.16 -13.66 8.57
N TRP A 199 -1.34 -12.67 8.17
CA TRP A 199 -1.39 -11.33 8.71
C TRP A 199 -2.67 -10.61 8.28
N GLY A 200 -3.39 -10.03 9.24
CA GLY A 200 -4.70 -9.39 8.99
C GLY A 200 -4.62 -8.17 8.09
N ARG A 201 -3.54 -7.40 8.23
CA ARG A 201 -3.33 -6.13 7.53
C ARG A 201 -2.90 -6.29 6.06
N VAL A 202 -2.76 -7.50 5.56
CA VAL A 202 -2.61 -7.77 4.11
C VAL A 202 -3.65 -7.01 3.28
N SER A 203 -4.87 -6.86 3.79
CA SER A 203 -5.96 -6.12 3.13
C SER A 203 -5.69 -4.63 2.92
N GLU A 204 -4.78 -4.03 3.69
CA GLU A 204 -4.51 -2.60 3.69
C GLU A 204 -3.42 -2.18 2.69
N GLY A 205 -2.60 -3.13 2.22
CA GLY A 205 -1.47 -2.91 1.31
C GLY A 205 -1.74 -3.36 -0.13
N ALA A 206 -0.67 -3.36 -0.93
CA ALA A 206 -0.72 -3.72 -2.35
C ALA A 206 -0.28 -5.16 -2.66
N GLY A 207 -0.11 -6.01 -1.64
CA GLY A 207 0.27 -7.42 -1.79
C GLY A 207 1.77 -7.69 -1.68
N GLU A 208 2.27 -8.68 -2.45
CA GLU A 208 3.59 -9.27 -2.26
C GLU A 208 4.71 -8.64 -3.07
N ASP A 209 4.38 -7.83 -4.08
CA ASP A 209 5.33 -7.35 -5.08
C ASP A 209 5.79 -5.90 -4.81
N PRO A 210 7.11 -5.65 -4.72
CA PRO A 210 7.62 -4.30 -4.47
C PRO A 210 7.38 -3.32 -5.61
N TYR A 211 7.34 -3.77 -6.89
CA TYR A 211 7.13 -2.88 -8.04
C TYR A 211 5.66 -2.43 -8.13
N LEU A 212 4.71 -3.38 -8.07
CA LEU A 212 3.28 -3.05 -8.03
C LEU A 212 2.95 -2.18 -6.81
N GLY A 213 3.50 -2.55 -5.63
CA GLY A 213 3.35 -1.77 -4.39
C GLY A 213 3.87 -0.33 -4.54
N SER A 214 5.00 -0.13 -5.23
CA SER A 214 5.55 1.19 -5.52
C SER A 214 4.62 2.03 -6.38
N ARG A 215 4.05 1.45 -7.46
CA ARG A 215 3.13 2.18 -8.35
C ARG A 215 1.83 2.57 -7.65
N VAL A 216 1.29 1.68 -6.78
CA VAL A 216 0.09 1.97 -5.98
C VAL A 216 0.38 3.04 -4.94
N ALA A 217 1.48 2.95 -4.19
CA ALA A 217 1.85 3.91 -3.16
C ALA A 217 2.07 5.31 -3.74
N GLU A 218 2.80 5.42 -4.85
CA GLU A 218 3.00 6.66 -5.59
C GLU A 218 1.67 7.30 -6.02
N ALA A 219 0.77 6.51 -6.61
CA ALA A 219 -0.53 6.99 -7.08
C ALA A 219 -1.41 7.48 -5.91
N MET A 220 -1.40 6.76 -4.78
CA MET A 220 -2.15 7.19 -3.59
C MET A 220 -1.62 8.50 -3.01
N VAL A 221 -0.31 8.69 -2.92
CA VAL A 221 0.28 9.97 -2.47
C VAL A 221 -0.15 11.12 -3.39
N ARG A 222 -0.06 10.93 -4.71
CA ARG A 222 -0.54 11.95 -5.67
C ARG A 222 -2.04 12.24 -5.50
N GLY A 223 -2.84 11.22 -5.29
CA GLY A 223 -4.28 11.38 -5.10
C GLY A 223 -4.64 12.14 -3.83
N TYR A 224 -4.02 11.81 -2.69
CA TYR A 224 -4.27 12.52 -1.42
C TYR A 224 -3.74 13.94 -1.43
N GLN A 225 -2.47 14.12 -1.81
CA GLN A 225 -1.79 15.40 -1.67
C GLN A 225 -2.06 16.37 -2.82
N GLY A 226 -2.15 15.89 -4.06
CA GLY A 226 -2.39 16.73 -5.22
C GLY A 226 -1.62 18.06 -5.14
N ASP A 227 -2.34 19.18 -5.21
CA ASP A 227 -1.80 20.48 -4.83
C ASP A 227 -2.19 20.79 -3.38
N LEU A 228 -1.23 20.81 -2.46
CA LEU A 228 -1.44 21.13 -1.04
C LEU A 228 -1.90 22.59 -0.80
N SER A 229 -1.88 23.45 -1.81
CA SER A 229 -2.51 24.76 -1.76
C SER A 229 -4.04 24.70 -1.90
N ASP A 230 -4.58 23.60 -2.44
CA ASP A 230 -6.02 23.34 -2.53
C ASP A 230 -6.52 22.73 -1.21
N PRO A 231 -7.48 23.35 -0.50
CA PRO A 231 -8.02 22.80 0.73
C PRO A 231 -8.88 21.54 0.54
N SER A 232 -9.02 21.01 -0.67
CA SER A 232 -9.58 19.67 -0.93
C SER A 232 -8.51 18.56 -0.95
N SER A 233 -7.24 18.92 -0.79
CA SER A 233 -6.10 18.01 -0.64
C SER A 233 -5.77 17.80 0.84
N ILE A 234 -5.25 16.63 1.19
CA ILE A 234 -4.80 16.29 2.54
C ILE A 234 -3.43 15.66 2.51
N LEU A 235 -2.68 15.73 3.60
CA LEU A 235 -1.38 15.06 3.72
C LEU A 235 -1.54 13.54 3.67
N ALA A 236 -0.68 12.88 2.93
CA ALA A 236 -0.46 11.44 3.00
C ALA A 236 0.52 11.11 4.14
N CYS A 237 0.42 9.90 4.68
CA CYS A 237 1.34 9.37 5.67
C CYS A 237 1.82 7.98 5.25
N VAL A 238 3.08 7.88 4.90
CA VAL A 238 3.71 6.61 4.50
C VAL A 238 3.84 5.72 5.73
N LYS A 239 3.20 4.54 5.71
CA LYS A 239 3.17 3.63 6.84
C LYS A 239 3.33 2.17 6.40
N HIS A 240 3.82 1.31 7.28
CA HIS A 240 4.41 1.56 8.58
C HIS A 240 5.93 1.42 8.43
N PHE A 241 6.69 2.45 8.69
CA PHE A 241 8.14 2.47 8.42
C PHE A 241 8.93 1.83 9.59
N ALA A 242 9.46 0.55 9.39
CA ALA A 242 9.39 -0.16 8.14
C ALA A 242 9.26 -1.68 8.31
N ALA A 243 8.94 -2.32 7.18
CA ALA A 243 8.90 -3.77 7.02
C ALA A 243 7.82 -4.50 7.85
N TYR A 244 6.77 -3.82 8.30
CA TYR A 244 5.73 -4.40 9.13
C TYR A 244 4.94 -5.53 8.44
N GLY A 245 4.95 -5.59 7.10
CA GLY A 245 4.34 -6.67 6.32
C GLY A 245 5.04 -8.03 6.41
N ALA A 246 6.13 -8.14 7.19
CA ALA A 246 6.89 -9.38 7.40
C ALA A 246 6.90 -9.87 8.85
N PRO A 247 5.81 -9.77 9.63
CA PRO A 247 5.83 -10.20 11.02
C PRO A 247 5.96 -11.72 11.07
N GLN A 248 6.77 -12.24 12.00
CA GLN A 248 6.98 -13.68 12.13
C GLN A 248 5.66 -14.44 12.32
N ALA A 249 5.44 -15.46 11.48
CA ALA A 249 4.23 -16.29 11.44
C ALA A 249 2.93 -15.53 11.15
N GLY A 250 3.01 -14.36 10.51
CA GLY A 250 1.83 -13.54 10.19
C GLY A 250 1.12 -12.99 11.43
N ARG A 251 1.79 -12.95 12.59
CA ARG A 251 1.19 -12.45 13.85
C ARG A 251 1.33 -10.94 13.95
N GLU A 252 0.22 -10.29 14.20
CA GLU A 252 0.19 -8.85 14.44
C GLU A 252 1.14 -8.44 15.56
N TYR A 253 1.78 -7.27 15.45
CA TYR A 253 2.70 -6.67 16.43
C TYR A 253 3.96 -7.50 16.70
N HIS A 254 4.29 -8.47 15.83
CA HIS A 254 5.42 -9.38 16.07
C HIS A 254 6.71 -8.90 15.43
N THR A 255 7.83 -9.41 15.95
CA THR A 255 9.19 -9.20 15.45
C THR A 255 9.32 -9.42 13.95
N VAL A 256 10.11 -8.56 13.32
CA VAL A 256 10.58 -8.71 11.94
C VAL A 256 12.09 -8.93 11.95
N ASP A 257 12.53 -10.04 11.38
CA ASP A 257 13.94 -10.40 11.29
C ASP A 257 14.28 -10.72 9.84
N MET A 258 15.13 -9.89 9.25
CA MET A 258 15.61 -10.04 7.87
C MET A 258 16.94 -9.35 7.67
N SER A 259 17.71 -9.81 6.67
CA SER A 259 18.94 -9.10 6.28
C SER A 259 18.62 -7.72 5.67
N GLU A 260 19.53 -6.76 5.84
CA GLU A 260 19.44 -5.44 5.20
C GLU A 260 19.25 -5.55 3.68
N ARG A 261 19.86 -6.55 3.03
CA ARG A 261 19.67 -6.81 1.59
C ARG A 261 18.23 -7.14 1.24
N VAL A 262 17.59 -8.05 2.00
CA VAL A 262 16.17 -8.39 1.78
C VAL A 262 15.29 -7.17 2.04
N PHE A 263 15.58 -6.42 3.09
CA PHE A 263 14.87 -5.18 3.39
C PHE A 263 14.94 -4.19 2.22
N ARG A 264 16.17 -3.89 1.74
CA ARG A 264 16.38 -2.92 0.66
C ARG A 264 15.85 -3.36 -0.71
N ASP A 265 15.99 -4.64 -1.05
CA ASP A 265 15.55 -5.16 -2.35
C ASP A 265 14.01 -5.34 -2.42
N SER A 266 13.38 -5.74 -1.31
CA SER A 266 11.98 -6.21 -1.35
C SER A 266 11.00 -5.34 -0.55
N TYR A 267 11.41 -4.79 0.59
CA TYR A 267 10.48 -4.08 1.49
C TYR A 267 10.58 -2.55 1.41
N LEU A 268 11.77 -2.01 1.11
CA LEU A 268 11.99 -0.55 1.03
C LEU A 268 11.37 0.12 -0.22
N PRO A 269 11.29 -0.52 -1.41
CA PRO A 269 10.91 0.19 -2.63
C PRO A 269 9.56 0.92 -2.60
N PRO A 270 8.45 0.38 -2.04
CA PRO A 270 7.19 1.14 -1.98
C PRO A 270 7.25 2.38 -1.07
N TYR A 271 8.02 2.31 0.03
CA TYR A 271 8.24 3.50 0.88
C TYR A 271 9.01 4.57 0.12
N ARG A 272 10.11 4.19 -0.57
CA ARG A 272 10.89 5.11 -1.40
C ARG A 272 10.02 5.77 -2.47
N ALA A 273 9.23 4.99 -3.21
CA ALA A 273 8.34 5.50 -4.25
C ALA A 273 7.30 6.51 -3.70
N ALA A 274 6.74 6.24 -2.52
CA ALA A 274 5.83 7.17 -1.85
C ALA A 274 6.52 8.48 -1.42
N LEU A 275 7.76 8.40 -0.93
CA LEU A 275 8.58 9.57 -0.58
C LEU A 275 8.95 10.38 -1.83
N ASP A 276 9.37 9.71 -2.89
CA ASP A 276 9.70 10.33 -4.18
C ASP A 276 8.47 11.01 -4.82
N ALA A 277 7.26 10.46 -4.58
CA ALA A 277 6.00 11.11 -4.96
C ALA A 277 5.64 12.34 -4.10
N GLY A 278 6.46 12.68 -3.10
CA GLY A 278 6.33 13.89 -2.29
C GLY A 278 5.57 13.73 -0.99
N ALA A 279 5.45 12.53 -0.44
CA ALA A 279 4.86 12.35 0.89
C ALA A 279 5.62 13.16 1.95
N VAL A 280 4.89 13.86 2.82
CA VAL A 280 5.47 14.76 3.82
C VAL A 280 5.39 14.23 5.23
N THR A 281 4.77 13.08 5.44
CA THR A 281 4.72 12.43 6.75
C THR A 281 5.00 10.93 6.63
N VAL A 282 5.63 10.38 7.66
CA VAL A 282 5.97 8.96 7.79
C VAL A 282 5.54 8.49 9.18
N MET A 283 4.98 7.29 9.27
CA MET A 283 4.59 6.67 10.54
C MET A 283 5.51 5.49 10.84
N THR A 284 6.09 5.44 12.06
CA THR A 284 6.90 4.28 12.50
C THR A 284 6.02 3.07 12.72
N SER A 285 6.57 1.88 12.46
CA SER A 285 5.86 0.62 12.70
C SER A 285 5.93 0.16 14.16
N PHE A 286 5.07 -0.80 14.54
CA PHE A 286 5.04 -1.44 15.85
C PHE A 286 6.21 -2.40 16.09
N ASN A 287 6.66 -3.08 15.03
CA ASN A 287 7.65 -4.15 15.14
C ASN A 287 9.07 -3.64 15.46
N ASP A 288 9.88 -4.52 15.99
CA ASP A 288 11.32 -4.39 15.90
C ASP A 288 11.83 -4.93 14.56
N LEU A 289 12.86 -4.31 14.04
CA LEU A 289 13.60 -4.74 12.86
C LEU A 289 15.03 -5.07 13.28
N ASP A 290 15.44 -6.33 13.07
CA ASP A 290 16.76 -6.80 13.52
C ASP A 290 17.02 -6.53 15.01
N GLY A 291 15.99 -6.74 15.85
CA GLY A 291 16.03 -6.58 17.31
C GLY A 291 15.95 -5.12 17.82
N VAL A 292 15.75 -4.14 16.94
CA VAL A 292 15.59 -2.73 17.33
C VAL A 292 14.20 -2.23 16.99
N PRO A 293 13.35 -1.86 17.97
CA PRO A 293 12.02 -1.32 17.70
C PRO A 293 12.09 -0.11 16.77
N ALA A 294 11.26 -0.08 15.72
CA ALA A 294 11.30 0.94 14.67
C ALA A 294 11.27 2.37 15.23
N THR A 295 10.44 2.60 16.27
CA THR A 295 10.32 3.91 16.95
C THR A 295 11.62 4.36 17.68
N ALA A 296 12.50 3.43 18.03
CA ALA A 296 13.79 3.72 18.66
C ALA A 296 14.98 3.49 17.71
N ASN A 297 14.73 3.12 16.46
CA ASN A 297 15.77 2.74 15.51
C ASN A 297 16.36 3.97 14.80
N ARG A 298 17.49 4.46 15.35
CA ARG A 298 18.20 5.60 14.78
C ARG A 298 18.66 5.36 13.34
N TRP A 299 19.21 4.14 13.05
CA TRP A 299 19.65 3.81 11.70
C TRP A 299 18.48 3.95 10.69
N LEU A 300 17.31 3.42 11.07
CA LEU A 300 16.12 3.47 10.21
C LEU A 300 15.64 4.91 9.96
N LEU A 301 15.53 5.71 11.04
CA LEU A 301 14.85 7.02 10.99
C LEU A 301 15.79 8.20 10.68
N ARG A 302 17.09 8.08 10.94
CA ARG A 302 18.07 9.12 10.64
C ARG A 302 18.91 8.74 9.43
N ASP A 303 19.69 7.67 9.57
CA ASP A 303 20.73 7.35 8.59
C ASP A 303 20.10 6.94 7.25
N LEU A 304 19.04 6.10 7.26
CA LEU A 304 18.33 5.71 6.05
C LEU A 304 17.30 6.76 5.61
N LEU A 305 16.28 7.05 6.46
CA LEU A 305 15.13 7.88 6.03
C LEU A 305 15.55 9.32 5.72
N ARG A 306 16.35 9.96 6.60
CA ARG A 306 16.73 11.36 6.46
C ARG A 306 17.94 11.56 5.56
N ASP A 307 19.04 10.83 5.85
CA ASP A 307 20.31 11.10 5.22
C ASP A 307 20.43 10.42 3.84
N GLU A 308 19.96 9.18 3.69
CA GLU A 308 20.03 8.46 2.42
C GLU A 308 18.84 8.78 1.50
N LEU A 309 17.60 8.67 2.00
CA LEU A 309 16.39 8.90 1.20
C LEU A 309 16.00 10.39 1.12
N GLY A 310 16.65 11.28 1.87
CA GLY A 310 16.43 12.72 1.77
C GLY A 310 15.08 13.21 2.30
N PHE A 311 14.40 12.44 3.16
CA PHE A 311 13.09 12.81 3.68
C PHE A 311 13.12 14.10 4.50
N GLY A 312 12.35 15.09 4.05
CA GLY A 312 12.32 16.44 4.63
C GLY A 312 11.07 16.78 5.44
N GLY A 313 10.14 15.86 5.61
CA GLY A 313 8.92 16.05 6.38
C GLY A 313 9.08 15.67 7.86
N PHE A 314 8.00 15.22 8.54
CA PHE A 314 8.06 14.78 9.93
C PHE A 314 7.63 13.32 10.11
N VAL A 315 8.13 12.69 11.19
CA VAL A 315 7.83 11.32 11.59
C VAL A 315 6.88 11.32 12.76
N VAL A 316 5.75 10.61 12.64
CA VAL A 316 4.82 10.30 13.73
C VAL A 316 4.98 8.85 14.16
N THR A 317 4.71 8.52 15.40
CA THR A 317 4.63 7.12 15.83
C THR A 317 3.33 6.48 15.37
N ASP A 318 3.28 5.15 15.32
CA ASP A 318 2.01 4.45 15.43
C ASP A 318 1.46 4.54 16.86
N TYR A 319 0.23 4.06 17.07
CA TYR A 319 -0.52 4.24 18.32
C TYR A 319 0.21 3.68 19.54
N GLY A 320 0.70 4.58 20.39
CA GLY A 320 1.32 4.22 21.67
C GLY A 320 2.73 3.62 21.61
N THR A 321 3.37 3.53 20.42
CA THR A 321 4.61 2.77 20.25
C THR A 321 5.80 3.27 21.07
N ILE A 322 5.87 4.55 21.47
CA ILE A 322 6.90 4.98 22.43
C ILE A 322 6.72 4.25 23.78
N GLY A 323 5.50 4.17 24.26
CA GLY A 323 5.21 3.44 25.52
C GLY A 323 5.50 1.94 25.43
N GLU A 324 5.44 1.35 24.23
CA GLU A 324 5.69 -0.05 23.97
C GLU A 324 7.18 -0.42 24.02
N LEU A 325 8.10 0.54 23.94
CA LEU A 325 9.53 0.31 24.10
C LEU A 325 9.87 -0.36 25.44
N LYS A 326 9.04 -0.20 26.47
CA LYS A 326 9.14 -0.92 27.74
C LYS A 326 8.84 -2.40 27.59
N ALA A 327 7.77 -2.74 26.85
CA ALA A 327 7.40 -4.12 26.58
C ALA A 327 8.43 -4.83 25.68
N HIS A 328 9.04 -4.10 24.73
CA HIS A 328 10.18 -4.57 23.95
C HIS A 328 11.45 -4.79 24.81
N GLY A 329 11.49 -4.31 26.06
CA GLY A 329 12.64 -4.49 26.96
C GLY A 329 13.82 -3.57 26.66
N VAL A 330 13.63 -2.50 25.88
CA VAL A 330 14.69 -1.53 25.51
C VAL A 330 14.62 -0.24 26.32
N ALA A 331 13.55 0.00 27.06
CA ALA A 331 13.38 1.14 27.96
C ALA A 331 12.89 0.68 29.33
N ALA A 332 13.46 1.23 30.42
CA ALA A 332 13.06 0.91 31.78
C ALA A 332 11.76 1.63 32.20
N ASP A 333 11.55 2.83 31.66
CA ASP A 333 10.40 3.68 31.97
C ASP A 333 9.99 4.58 30.78
N ASP A 334 8.90 5.35 30.95
CA ASP A 334 8.40 6.23 29.89
C ASP A 334 9.35 7.41 29.59
N ALA A 335 10.17 7.85 30.54
CA ALA A 335 11.16 8.90 30.31
C ALA A 335 12.32 8.40 29.43
N GLN A 336 12.82 7.19 29.68
CA GLN A 336 13.82 6.57 28.82
C GLN A 336 13.25 6.26 27.44
N ALA A 337 12.00 5.79 27.36
CA ALA A 337 11.31 5.55 26.08
C ALA A 337 11.20 6.85 25.26
N ALA A 338 10.79 7.95 25.87
CA ALA A 338 10.75 9.28 25.24
C ALA A 338 12.14 9.73 24.75
N GLU A 339 13.20 9.53 25.56
CA GLU A 339 14.57 9.88 25.18
C GLU A 339 15.02 9.09 23.95
N LEU A 340 14.79 7.78 23.91
CA LEU A 340 15.17 6.93 22.78
C LEU A 340 14.47 7.35 21.48
N ALA A 341 13.16 7.60 21.53
CA ALA A 341 12.38 8.04 20.36
C ALA A 341 12.82 9.43 19.86
N LEU A 342 13.04 10.41 20.76
CA LEU A 342 13.57 11.73 20.41
C LEU A 342 14.95 11.61 19.73
N ARG A 343 15.85 10.81 20.28
CA ARG A 343 17.21 10.60 19.72
C ARG A 343 17.16 9.86 18.38
N ALA A 344 16.21 8.96 18.18
CA ALA A 344 15.97 8.29 16.90
C ALA A 344 15.43 9.24 15.84
N GLY A 345 14.80 10.37 16.21
CA GLY A 345 14.30 11.38 15.30
C GLY A 345 12.79 11.34 15.05
N VAL A 346 12.05 10.73 15.97
CA VAL A 346 10.57 10.77 15.97
C VAL A 346 10.10 12.16 16.37
N ASN A 347 9.30 12.80 15.52
CA ASN A 347 8.77 14.14 15.79
C ASN A 347 7.52 14.12 16.66
N MET A 348 6.58 13.21 16.39
CA MET A 348 5.25 13.28 17.00
C MET A 348 4.89 11.98 17.70
N ASP A 349 4.51 12.08 18.96
CA ASP A 349 4.03 11.01 19.83
C ASP A 349 2.52 10.85 19.68
N MET A 350 2.08 9.77 19.03
CA MET A 350 0.68 9.40 18.96
C MET A 350 0.29 8.60 20.21
N MET A 351 -0.42 9.22 21.14
CA MET A 351 -1.13 8.60 22.27
C MET A 351 -0.29 7.97 23.38
N SER A 352 1.03 7.83 23.29
CA SER A 352 1.79 7.26 24.43
C SER A 352 1.91 8.22 25.60
N ALA A 353 1.73 9.52 25.36
CA ALA A 353 1.89 10.61 26.32
C ALA A 353 3.33 10.75 26.90
N ALA A 354 4.27 10.02 26.35
CA ALA A 354 5.67 10.03 26.79
C ALA A 354 6.33 11.40 26.58
N TYR A 355 6.10 12.03 25.42
CA TYR A 355 6.60 13.39 25.18
C TYR A 355 5.88 14.42 26.06
N LEU A 356 4.56 14.31 26.19
CA LEU A 356 3.76 15.24 26.98
C LEU A 356 4.25 15.37 28.43
N PHE A 357 4.64 14.25 29.05
CA PHE A 357 5.04 14.22 30.46
C PHE A 357 6.55 14.30 30.68
N HIS A 358 7.37 13.88 29.73
CA HIS A 358 8.80 13.70 30.00
C HIS A 358 9.73 14.54 29.13
N ALA A 359 9.36 14.95 27.90
CA ALA A 359 10.32 15.57 26.98
C ALA A 359 10.92 16.89 27.52
N ALA A 360 10.09 17.78 28.09
CA ALA A 360 10.58 19.02 28.67
C ALA A 360 11.48 18.80 29.90
N GLU A 361 11.17 17.81 30.72
CA GLU A 361 11.98 17.47 31.89
C GLU A 361 13.33 16.85 31.49
N LEU A 362 13.37 16.02 30.46
CA LEU A 362 14.62 15.50 29.87
C LEU A 362 15.54 16.62 29.40
N VAL A 363 14.99 17.70 28.85
CA VAL A 363 15.77 18.89 28.48
C VAL A 363 16.30 19.61 29.73
N ARG A 364 15.43 19.85 30.74
CA ARG A 364 15.83 20.51 31.99
C ARG A 364 16.94 19.75 32.74
N GLN A 365 16.92 18.42 32.65
CA GLN A 365 17.94 17.52 33.20
C GLN A 365 19.22 17.46 32.34
N GLY A 366 19.27 18.09 31.19
CA GLY A 366 20.41 18.04 30.26
C GLY A 366 20.59 16.68 29.55
N ARG A 367 19.62 15.76 29.64
CA ARG A 367 19.62 14.46 28.93
C ARG A 367 19.37 14.64 27.44
N ILE A 368 18.54 15.60 27.06
CA ILE A 368 18.24 15.99 25.67
C ILE A 368 18.62 17.46 25.49
N ALA A 369 19.30 17.79 24.40
CA ALA A 369 19.54 19.19 24.03
C ALA A 369 18.24 19.85 23.56
N GLU A 370 17.96 21.09 24.00
CA GLU A 370 16.77 21.83 23.54
C GLU A 370 16.78 22.00 22.01
N SER A 371 17.97 22.13 21.40
CA SER A 371 18.11 22.21 19.93
C SER A 371 17.57 20.98 19.18
N LEU A 372 17.50 19.80 19.82
CA LEU A 372 16.86 18.63 19.23
C LEU A 372 15.33 18.83 19.21
N ILE A 373 14.73 19.31 20.30
CA ILE A 373 13.30 19.66 20.34
C ILE A 373 12.99 20.75 19.30
N ASP A 374 13.88 21.76 19.18
CA ASP A 374 13.73 22.82 18.17
C ASP A 374 13.72 22.27 16.74
N SER A 375 14.63 21.35 16.41
CA SER A 375 14.65 20.73 15.08
C SER A 375 13.35 19.97 14.79
N LEU A 376 12.93 19.10 15.72
CA LEU A 376 11.74 18.28 15.57
C LEU A 376 10.45 19.14 15.48
N CYS A 377 10.35 20.19 16.31
CA CYS A 377 9.22 21.12 16.29
C CYS A 377 9.18 21.93 14.98
N CYS A 378 10.35 22.40 14.49
CA CYS A 378 10.45 23.13 13.24
C CYS A 378 9.89 22.35 12.06
N GLU A 379 10.15 21.05 11.99
CA GLU A 379 9.67 20.18 10.92
C GLU A 379 8.13 20.07 10.94
N VAL A 380 7.51 19.90 12.10
CA VAL A 380 6.04 19.86 12.24
C VAL A 380 5.41 21.21 11.87
N LEU A 381 5.96 22.32 12.39
CA LEU A 381 5.46 23.67 12.09
C LEU A 381 5.60 24.02 10.61
N ALA A 382 6.70 23.62 9.97
CA ALA A 382 6.93 23.86 8.55
C ALA A 382 5.87 23.18 7.68
N VAL A 383 5.42 21.99 8.04
CA VAL A 383 4.31 21.29 7.37
C VAL A 383 2.99 22.05 7.56
N LYS A 384 2.71 22.57 8.76
CA LYS A 384 1.51 23.41 9.00
C LYS A 384 1.55 24.71 8.17
N PHE A 385 2.73 25.33 8.01
CA PHE A 385 2.91 26.47 7.10
C PHE A 385 2.66 26.07 5.65
N ARG A 386 3.19 24.94 5.20
CA ARG A 386 2.99 24.42 3.84
C ARG A 386 1.51 24.18 3.50
N LEU A 387 0.71 23.73 4.48
CA LEU A 387 -0.74 23.59 4.35
C LEU A 387 -1.50 24.93 4.34
N GLY A 388 -0.83 26.07 4.55
CA GLY A 388 -1.47 27.37 4.64
C GLY A 388 -2.31 27.60 5.89
N LEU A 389 -2.17 26.77 6.93
CA LEU A 389 -2.98 26.86 8.16
C LEU A 389 -2.69 28.14 8.96
N PHE A 390 -1.51 28.75 8.81
CA PHE A 390 -1.19 30.03 9.45
C PHE A 390 -1.69 31.23 8.65
N ASP A 391 -1.94 31.06 7.37
CA ASP A 391 -2.47 32.12 6.51
C ASP A 391 -4.01 32.16 6.59
N ASP A 392 -4.63 30.99 6.67
CA ASP A 392 -6.06 30.79 6.93
C ASP A 392 -6.26 29.49 7.74
N PRO A 393 -6.36 29.58 9.09
CA PRO A 393 -6.49 28.41 9.95
C PRO A 393 -7.83 27.67 9.80
N PHE A 394 -8.84 28.33 9.20
CA PHE A 394 -10.18 27.78 9.01
C PHE A 394 -10.48 27.33 7.59
N ARG A 395 -9.48 27.33 6.69
CA ARG A 395 -9.63 26.98 5.27
C ARG A 395 -10.25 25.59 5.01
N TYR A 396 -10.16 24.67 5.98
CA TYR A 396 -10.77 23.34 5.95
C TYR A 396 -12.14 23.29 6.67
N GLN A 397 -12.53 24.33 7.40
CA GLN A 397 -13.78 24.42 8.14
C GLN A 397 -14.87 25.13 7.33
N VAL A 398 -15.23 24.57 6.16
CA VAL A 398 -16.26 25.08 5.25
C VAL A 398 -17.36 24.01 5.15
N LYS A 399 -18.47 24.21 5.89
CA LYS A 399 -19.54 23.22 6.05
C LYS A 399 -20.22 22.80 4.74
N GLU A 400 -20.35 23.73 3.80
CA GLU A 400 -20.97 23.52 2.50
C GLU A 400 -20.22 22.46 1.66
N ARG A 401 -18.95 22.20 1.96
CA ARG A 401 -18.15 21.17 1.28
C ARG A 401 -18.62 19.76 1.57
N GLU A 402 -19.38 19.53 2.63
CA GLU A 402 -20.00 18.22 2.91
C GLU A 402 -21.01 17.79 1.83
N GLU A 403 -21.47 18.70 0.95
CA GLU A 403 -22.29 18.37 -0.21
C GLU A 403 -21.60 17.39 -1.18
N CYS A 404 -20.27 17.23 -1.10
CA CYS A 404 -19.53 16.24 -1.89
C CYS A 404 -19.74 14.79 -1.41
N TYR A 405 -20.28 14.56 -0.20
CA TYR A 405 -20.44 13.21 0.33
C TYR A 405 -21.41 12.39 -0.52
N TYR A 406 -20.93 11.22 -0.94
CA TYR A 406 -21.66 10.32 -1.82
C TYR A 406 -22.09 10.97 -3.15
N ALA A 407 -21.33 11.97 -3.64
CA ALA A 407 -21.60 12.56 -4.95
C ALA A 407 -21.66 11.48 -6.03
N PRO A 408 -22.51 11.64 -7.07
CA PRO A 408 -22.66 10.64 -8.13
C PRO A 408 -21.33 10.21 -8.76
N GLU A 409 -20.41 11.15 -8.98
CA GLU A 409 -19.08 10.89 -9.50
C GLU A 409 -18.20 10.10 -8.54
N HIS A 410 -18.35 10.26 -7.21
CA HIS A 410 -17.65 9.48 -6.20
C HIS A 410 -18.16 8.03 -6.19
N LEU A 411 -19.48 7.85 -6.21
CA LEU A 411 -20.10 6.52 -6.27
C LEU A 411 -19.74 5.80 -7.58
N ASP A 412 -19.74 6.51 -8.71
CA ASP A 412 -19.34 5.94 -9.98
C ASP A 412 -17.86 5.55 -10.01
N ALA A 413 -16.98 6.35 -9.41
CA ALA A 413 -15.56 5.99 -9.23
C ALA A 413 -15.42 4.72 -8.36
N ALA A 414 -16.12 4.63 -7.23
CA ALA A 414 -16.11 3.45 -6.37
C ALA A 414 -16.60 2.19 -7.11
N ARG A 415 -17.68 2.30 -7.91
CA ARG A 415 -18.20 1.20 -8.74
C ARG A 415 -17.19 0.76 -9.79
N ARG A 416 -16.54 1.71 -10.51
CA ARG A 416 -15.51 1.37 -11.51
C ARG A 416 -14.35 0.62 -10.88
N VAL A 417 -13.82 1.10 -9.76
CA VAL A 417 -12.72 0.44 -9.06
C VAL A 417 -13.15 -0.93 -8.55
N ALA A 418 -14.34 -1.06 -7.97
CA ALA A 418 -14.84 -2.33 -7.45
C ALA A 418 -14.95 -3.41 -8.54
N ARG A 419 -15.54 -3.10 -9.70
CA ARG A 419 -15.67 -4.09 -10.77
C ARG A 419 -14.34 -4.45 -11.43
N SER A 420 -13.40 -3.49 -11.55
CA SER A 420 -12.08 -3.74 -12.16
C SER A 420 -11.13 -4.48 -11.23
N SER A 421 -11.41 -4.54 -9.93
CA SER A 421 -10.62 -5.26 -8.94
C SER A 421 -11.04 -6.72 -8.73
N MET A 422 -12.24 -7.12 -9.18
CA MET A 422 -12.70 -8.50 -9.05
C MET A 422 -11.87 -9.43 -9.94
N VAL A 423 -11.42 -10.56 -9.37
CA VAL A 423 -10.53 -11.52 -10.07
C VAL A 423 -11.26 -12.82 -10.32
N LEU A 424 -11.43 -13.17 -11.59
CA LEU A 424 -12.00 -14.45 -11.99
C LEU A 424 -10.90 -15.51 -12.00
N LEU A 425 -11.00 -16.50 -11.12
CA LEU A 425 -9.99 -17.56 -10.98
C LEU A 425 -10.35 -18.83 -11.76
N GLU A 426 -11.64 -19.15 -11.86
CA GLU A 426 -12.15 -20.33 -12.60
C GLU A 426 -13.42 -19.94 -13.37
N ASN A 427 -13.59 -20.49 -14.58
CA ASN A 427 -14.83 -20.33 -15.37
C ASN A 427 -15.02 -21.51 -16.32
N ARG A 428 -15.30 -22.69 -15.78
CA ARG A 428 -15.47 -23.91 -16.56
C ARG A 428 -16.80 -23.92 -17.30
N GLY A 429 -16.75 -24.24 -18.57
CA GLY A 429 -17.96 -24.29 -19.42
C GLY A 429 -18.63 -22.92 -19.64
N ASP A 430 -17.88 -21.84 -19.47
CA ASP A 430 -18.36 -20.46 -19.67
C ASP A 430 -19.66 -20.16 -18.92
N VAL A 431 -19.70 -20.57 -17.64
CA VAL A 431 -20.86 -20.32 -16.76
C VAL A 431 -21.08 -18.84 -16.57
N LEU A 432 -20.01 -18.07 -16.49
CA LEU A 432 -20.02 -16.61 -16.53
C LEU A 432 -19.58 -16.11 -17.92
N PRO A 433 -20.16 -15.00 -18.42
CA PRO A 433 -21.25 -14.22 -17.83
C PRO A 433 -22.59 -14.93 -17.92
N LEU A 434 -23.46 -14.62 -16.96
CA LEU A 434 -24.80 -15.19 -16.89
C LEU A 434 -25.64 -14.82 -18.12
N LYS A 435 -26.44 -15.77 -18.62
CA LYS A 435 -27.33 -15.53 -19.72
C LYS A 435 -28.47 -14.56 -19.33
N LYS A 436 -28.85 -13.69 -20.24
CA LYS A 436 -29.98 -12.79 -20.02
C LYS A 436 -31.24 -13.60 -19.67
N GLY A 437 -31.85 -13.25 -18.53
CA GLY A 437 -33.05 -13.91 -18.06
C GLY A 437 -32.85 -15.14 -17.20
N SER A 438 -31.60 -15.51 -16.87
CA SER A 438 -31.29 -16.59 -15.93
C SER A 438 -31.99 -16.42 -14.58
N ARG A 439 -32.50 -17.50 -14.03
CA ARG A 439 -32.95 -17.59 -12.65
C ARG A 439 -31.75 -17.92 -11.77
N ILE A 440 -31.56 -17.14 -10.74
CA ILE A 440 -30.36 -17.16 -9.90
C ILE A 440 -30.76 -17.61 -8.48
N ALA A 441 -30.11 -18.62 -7.93
CA ALA A 441 -30.09 -18.81 -6.48
C ALA A 441 -28.88 -18.08 -5.92
N LEU A 442 -29.10 -17.01 -5.15
CA LEU A 442 -28.05 -16.34 -4.40
C LEU A 442 -28.09 -16.85 -2.97
N VAL A 443 -27.05 -17.57 -2.57
CA VAL A 443 -26.97 -18.20 -1.24
C VAL A 443 -25.66 -17.82 -0.52
N GLY A 444 -25.60 -18.09 0.77
CA GLY A 444 -24.40 -17.90 1.56
C GLY A 444 -24.45 -16.71 2.52
N PRO A 445 -23.55 -16.68 3.52
CA PRO A 445 -23.56 -15.70 4.59
C PRO A 445 -23.30 -14.26 4.12
N PHE A 446 -22.62 -14.08 2.98
CA PHE A 446 -22.26 -12.77 2.44
C PHE A 446 -23.17 -12.28 1.31
N ALA A 447 -24.21 -13.04 0.96
CA ALA A 447 -25.14 -12.67 -0.10
C ALA A 447 -25.89 -11.35 0.17
N ASP A 448 -26.25 -11.10 1.44
CA ASP A 448 -26.94 -9.89 1.91
C ASP A 448 -26.28 -9.30 3.17
N ALA A 449 -24.95 -9.25 3.19
CA ALA A 449 -24.13 -8.83 4.33
C ALA A 449 -23.56 -7.44 4.10
N ARG A 450 -24.40 -6.41 4.25
CA ARG A 450 -24.10 -5.00 3.97
C ARG A 450 -22.85 -4.49 4.68
N ARG A 451 -22.68 -4.83 5.97
CA ARG A 451 -21.55 -4.36 6.78
C ARG A 451 -20.23 -4.98 6.30
N ASP A 452 -20.23 -6.27 5.96
CA ASP A 452 -19.01 -6.95 5.53
C ASP A 452 -18.50 -6.47 4.16
N MET A 453 -19.37 -5.89 3.31
CA MET A 453 -18.95 -5.42 1.99
C MET A 453 -17.93 -4.29 2.03
N ILE A 454 -17.84 -3.54 3.13
CA ILE A 454 -16.95 -2.38 3.22
C ILE A 454 -15.59 -2.68 3.86
N GLY A 455 -15.38 -3.86 4.44
CA GLY A 455 -14.09 -4.22 5.06
C GLY A 455 -13.76 -3.44 6.33
N SER A 456 -12.48 -3.43 6.71
CA SER A 456 -11.93 -2.74 7.89
C SER A 456 -11.61 -1.26 7.62
N TRP A 457 -11.29 -0.49 8.67
CA TRP A 457 -10.87 0.94 8.60
C TRP A 457 -11.89 1.89 7.95
N VAL A 458 -13.16 1.71 8.28
CA VAL A 458 -14.30 2.45 7.69
C VAL A 458 -15.08 3.27 8.71
N HIS A 459 -14.38 3.83 9.69
CA HIS A 459 -14.95 4.52 10.87
C HIS A 459 -15.88 5.69 10.52
N PHE A 460 -15.65 6.35 9.39
CA PHE A 460 -16.42 7.50 8.92
C PHE A 460 -17.57 7.14 7.97
N SER A 461 -17.71 5.87 7.61
CA SER A 461 -18.72 5.42 6.67
C SER A 461 -20.12 5.36 7.26
N GLU A 462 -21.12 5.58 6.42
CA GLU A 462 -22.50 5.23 6.70
C GLU A 462 -22.80 3.85 6.07
N TRP A 463 -22.31 2.76 6.68
CA TRP A 463 -22.37 1.42 6.12
C TRP A 463 -23.77 0.99 5.63
N ARG A 464 -24.86 1.60 6.15
CA ARG A 464 -26.24 1.36 5.70
C ARG A 464 -26.49 1.81 4.26
N ARG A 465 -25.65 2.68 3.70
CA ARG A 465 -25.72 3.11 2.29
C ARG A 465 -25.04 2.15 1.33
N THR A 466 -24.32 1.16 1.82
CA THR A 466 -23.65 0.15 0.98
C THR A 466 -24.68 -0.76 0.34
N SER A 467 -24.59 -1.01 -0.95
CA SER A 467 -25.41 -2.00 -1.64
C SER A 467 -24.94 -3.43 -1.37
N THR A 468 -25.87 -4.38 -1.29
CA THR A 468 -25.56 -5.80 -1.14
C THR A 468 -25.56 -6.53 -2.48
N PHE A 469 -24.96 -7.71 -2.55
CA PHE A 469 -25.02 -8.55 -3.75
C PHE A 469 -26.48 -8.87 -4.12
N LEU A 470 -27.33 -9.12 -3.11
CA LEU A 470 -28.74 -9.39 -3.31
C LEU A 470 -29.46 -8.21 -3.98
N GLU A 471 -29.21 -6.99 -3.51
CA GLU A 471 -29.80 -5.77 -4.07
C GLU A 471 -29.36 -5.54 -5.52
N GLY A 472 -28.04 -5.61 -5.77
CA GLY A 472 -27.51 -5.43 -7.13
C GLY A 472 -28.02 -6.45 -8.14
N LEU A 473 -28.05 -7.74 -7.74
CA LEU A 473 -28.56 -8.79 -8.62
C LEU A 473 -30.06 -8.68 -8.86
N ARG A 474 -30.87 -8.33 -7.86
CA ARG A 474 -32.30 -8.08 -8.03
C ARG A 474 -32.59 -6.89 -8.94
N ALA A 475 -31.83 -5.83 -8.80
CA ALA A 475 -31.94 -4.67 -9.68
C ALA A 475 -31.60 -5.01 -11.13
N ARG A 476 -30.58 -5.85 -11.34
CA ARG A 476 -30.08 -6.18 -12.70
C ARG A 476 -30.88 -7.28 -13.40
N PHE A 477 -31.32 -8.32 -12.69
CA PHE A 477 -31.96 -9.51 -13.28
C PHE A 477 -33.46 -9.59 -13.03
N GLY A 478 -33.99 -8.82 -12.09
CA GLY A 478 -35.41 -8.84 -11.65
C GLY A 478 -35.58 -9.59 -10.34
N GLY A 479 -36.35 -9.01 -9.43
CA GLY A 479 -36.51 -9.54 -8.06
C GLY A 479 -37.18 -10.94 -8.03
N ASP A 480 -38.02 -11.26 -9.00
CA ASP A 480 -38.72 -12.55 -9.17
C ASP A 480 -37.79 -13.67 -9.67
N LYS A 481 -36.63 -13.32 -10.20
CA LYS A 481 -35.62 -14.28 -10.70
C LYS A 481 -34.48 -14.58 -9.73
N VAL A 482 -34.37 -13.85 -8.61
CA VAL A 482 -33.32 -14.05 -7.62
C VAL A 482 -33.90 -14.67 -6.35
N PHE A 483 -33.63 -15.96 -6.18
CA PHE A 483 -34.02 -16.75 -5.01
C PHE A 483 -32.92 -16.68 -3.95
N TYR A 484 -33.21 -16.13 -2.80
CA TYR A 484 -32.23 -15.93 -1.72
C TYR A 484 -32.43 -16.92 -0.59
N ALA A 485 -31.31 -17.42 -0.06
CA ALA A 485 -31.25 -18.13 1.21
C ALA A 485 -29.88 -17.90 1.86
N ARG A 486 -29.84 -17.61 3.17
CA ARG A 486 -28.58 -17.37 3.87
C ARG A 486 -27.73 -18.65 4.01
N GLY A 487 -28.34 -19.81 4.19
CA GLY A 487 -27.70 -21.11 4.28
C GLY A 487 -26.97 -21.34 5.61
N CYS A 488 -26.03 -20.48 5.96
CA CYS A 488 -25.32 -20.50 7.24
C CYS A 488 -24.88 -19.07 7.64
N ASP A 489 -24.46 -18.88 8.89
CA ASP A 489 -23.65 -17.73 9.30
C ASP A 489 -22.18 -17.93 8.91
N PRO A 490 -21.34 -16.90 8.95
CA PRO A 490 -19.93 -17.06 8.55
C PRO A 490 -19.19 -18.19 9.24
N ARG A 491 -19.49 -18.46 10.54
CA ARG A 491 -18.83 -19.52 11.34
C ARG A 491 -19.79 -20.47 12.04
N LYS A 492 -21.10 -20.31 11.88
CA LYS A 492 -22.11 -21.11 12.60
C LYS A 492 -23.18 -21.62 11.65
N ALA A 493 -23.66 -22.84 11.93
CA ALA A 493 -24.81 -23.39 11.24
C ALA A 493 -26.10 -22.62 11.63
N ILE A 494 -27.00 -22.50 10.65
CA ILE A 494 -28.40 -22.07 10.85
C ILE A 494 -29.25 -23.32 10.74
N GLU A 495 -30.15 -23.56 11.71
CA GLU A 495 -31.05 -24.70 11.68
C GLU A 495 -31.96 -24.61 10.44
N GLY A 496 -31.95 -25.68 9.62
CA GLY A 496 -32.68 -25.71 8.35
C GLY A 496 -32.05 -24.89 7.23
N GLY A 497 -31.02 -24.05 7.49
CA GLY A 497 -30.48 -23.08 6.54
C GLY A 497 -29.90 -23.73 5.27
N ILE A 498 -29.15 -24.82 5.41
CA ILE A 498 -28.64 -25.58 4.24
C ILE A 498 -29.77 -26.14 3.41
N ALA A 499 -30.84 -26.66 4.03
CA ALA A 499 -32.00 -27.19 3.31
C ALA A 499 -32.73 -26.08 2.53
N GLU A 500 -32.88 -24.89 3.11
CA GLU A 500 -33.43 -23.71 2.41
C GLU A 500 -32.55 -23.29 1.21
N ALA A 501 -31.23 -23.32 1.37
CA ALA A 501 -30.28 -23.00 0.30
C ALA A 501 -30.39 -24.00 -0.86
N VAL A 502 -30.45 -25.30 -0.58
CA VAL A 502 -30.66 -26.36 -1.59
C VAL A 502 -32.03 -26.21 -2.27
N ALA A 503 -33.08 -25.87 -1.51
CA ALA A 503 -34.41 -25.63 -2.07
C ALA A 503 -34.43 -24.36 -2.98
N ALA A 504 -33.71 -23.30 -2.65
CA ALA A 504 -33.53 -22.16 -3.51
C ALA A 504 -32.76 -22.53 -4.80
N ALA A 505 -31.69 -23.29 -4.68
CA ALA A 505 -30.90 -23.80 -5.80
C ALA A 505 -31.74 -24.62 -6.78
N GLY A 506 -32.66 -25.45 -6.27
CA GLY A 506 -33.59 -26.25 -7.10
C GLY A 506 -34.49 -25.42 -7.99
N LYS A 507 -34.81 -24.16 -7.66
CA LYS A 507 -35.65 -23.26 -8.43
C LYS A 507 -34.87 -22.46 -9.50
N ALA A 508 -33.56 -22.50 -9.47
CA ALA A 508 -32.68 -21.66 -10.27
C ALA A 508 -32.07 -22.40 -11.46
N ASP A 509 -31.46 -21.66 -12.36
CA ASP A 509 -30.67 -22.18 -13.49
C ASP A 509 -29.17 -22.24 -13.10
N VAL A 510 -28.75 -21.36 -12.18
CA VAL A 510 -27.38 -21.22 -11.67
C VAL A 510 -27.40 -20.86 -10.17
N VAL A 511 -26.41 -21.32 -9.42
CA VAL A 511 -26.22 -20.97 -8.01
C VAL A 511 -25.02 -20.03 -7.89
N LEU A 512 -25.23 -18.86 -7.31
CA LEU A 512 -24.18 -17.97 -6.84
C LEU A 512 -24.08 -18.15 -5.32
N VAL A 513 -22.93 -18.60 -4.83
CA VAL A 513 -22.70 -18.80 -3.39
C VAL A 513 -21.65 -17.83 -2.86
N ALA A 514 -22.07 -16.91 -1.99
CA ALA A 514 -21.21 -15.88 -1.40
C ALA A 514 -20.60 -16.41 -0.09
N LEU A 515 -19.33 -16.78 -0.16
CA LEU A 515 -18.53 -17.36 0.91
C LEU A 515 -17.34 -16.46 1.25
N GLY A 516 -16.70 -16.68 2.40
CA GLY A 516 -15.49 -15.93 2.76
C GLY A 516 -15.32 -15.68 4.24
N LEU A 517 -14.71 -14.53 4.56
CA LEU A 517 -14.42 -14.11 5.93
C LEU A 517 -15.19 -12.81 6.24
N PRO A 518 -15.73 -12.65 7.46
CA PRO A 518 -16.33 -11.39 7.88
C PRO A 518 -15.27 -10.28 7.99
N GLU A 519 -15.70 -9.02 7.91
CA GLU A 519 -14.82 -7.84 7.92
C GLU A 519 -13.89 -7.79 9.15
N GLY A 520 -14.37 -8.21 10.33
CA GLY A 520 -13.61 -8.26 11.56
C GLY A 520 -12.50 -9.33 11.60
N GLU A 521 -12.40 -10.18 10.59
CA GLU A 521 -11.29 -11.14 10.42
C GLU A 521 -10.26 -10.67 9.40
N SER A 522 -10.25 -9.37 9.08
CA SER A 522 -9.30 -8.72 8.19
C SER A 522 -8.96 -7.33 8.72
N GLY A 523 -7.74 -6.86 8.52
CA GLY A 523 -7.22 -5.61 9.07
C GLY A 523 -6.38 -5.84 10.32
N GLU A 524 -6.22 -4.78 11.13
CA GLU A 524 -5.41 -4.79 12.34
C GLU A 524 -5.96 -5.77 13.40
N ALA A 525 -5.08 -6.42 14.14
CA ALA A 525 -5.37 -7.41 15.17
C ALA A 525 -6.20 -8.62 14.68
N ALA A 526 -6.16 -8.92 13.38
CA ALA A 526 -6.95 -9.97 12.74
C ALA A 526 -6.07 -11.08 12.11
N SER A 527 -4.99 -11.47 12.78
CA SER A 527 -4.15 -12.60 12.35
C SER A 527 -4.87 -13.93 12.43
N LEU A 528 -4.77 -14.75 11.38
CA LEU A 528 -5.38 -16.09 11.30
C LEU A 528 -4.30 -17.16 11.10
N ALA A 529 -4.28 -18.19 11.94
CA ALA A 529 -3.40 -19.34 11.76
C ALA A 529 -3.81 -20.23 10.58
N SER A 530 -5.12 -20.28 10.27
CA SER A 530 -5.68 -20.99 9.13
C SER A 530 -6.34 -19.99 8.18
N ILE A 531 -6.00 -20.10 6.91
CA ILE A 531 -6.55 -19.28 5.81
C ILE A 531 -7.55 -20.07 4.95
N ALA A 532 -8.08 -21.17 5.47
CA ALA A 532 -9.14 -21.96 4.84
C ALA A 532 -10.52 -21.37 5.16
N LEU A 533 -11.51 -21.62 4.30
CA LEU A 533 -12.90 -21.29 4.60
C LEU A 533 -13.40 -22.03 5.85
N PRO A 534 -14.25 -21.41 6.69
CA PRO A 534 -14.93 -22.09 7.78
C PRO A 534 -15.68 -23.34 7.32
N GLU A 535 -15.60 -24.42 8.09
CA GLU A 535 -16.15 -25.74 7.71
C GLU A 535 -17.66 -25.69 7.41
N VAL A 536 -18.43 -24.85 8.12
CA VAL A 536 -19.88 -24.72 7.86
C VAL A 536 -20.17 -24.16 6.45
N GLN A 537 -19.30 -23.31 5.93
CA GLN A 537 -19.42 -22.77 4.57
C GLN A 537 -19.04 -23.83 3.53
N ARG A 538 -18.05 -24.68 3.82
CA ARG A 538 -17.69 -25.83 2.99
C ARG A 538 -18.83 -26.84 2.91
N GLN A 539 -19.46 -27.16 4.04
CA GLN A 539 -20.64 -28.03 4.09
C GLN A 539 -21.82 -27.46 3.28
N LEU A 540 -22.04 -26.14 3.32
CA LEU A 540 -23.03 -25.48 2.47
C LEU A 540 -22.70 -25.70 0.99
N LEU A 541 -21.46 -25.41 0.57
CA LEU A 541 -21.02 -25.56 -0.82
C LEU A 541 -21.18 -27.00 -1.33
N GLU A 542 -20.79 -27.98 -0.54
CA GLU A 542 -20.95 -29.40 -0.87
C GLU A 542 -22.41 -29.81 -1.02
N SER A 543 -23.26 -29.32 -0.11
CA SER A 543 -24.69 -29.63 -0.15
C SER A 543 -25.38 -29.05 -1.39
N LEU A 544 -24.91 -27.89 -1.89
CA LEU A 544 -25.44 -27.27 -3.10
C LEU A 544 -25.19 -28.10 -4.37
N LYS A 545 -24.17 -28.96 -4.41
CA LYS A 545 -23.93 -29.90 -5.52
C LYS A 545 -25.12 -30.85 -5.76
N GLN A 546 -25.92 -31.14 -4.71
CA GLN A 546 -27.12 -32.00 -4.83
C GLN A 546 -28.18 -31.40 -5.74
N ALA A 547 -28.21 -30.08 -5.94
CA ALA A 547 -29.14 -29.41 -6.85
C ALA A 547 -28.82 -29.65 -8.32
N GLY A 548 -27.63 -30.17 -8.67
CA GLY A 548 -27.21 -30.46 -10.04
C GLY A 548 -27.16 -29.23 -10.95
N LYS A 549 -26.92 -28.05 -10.36
CA LYS A 549 -26.83 -26.76 -11.08
C LYS A 549 -25.38 -26.28 -11.13
N PRO A 550 -25.00 -25.49 -12.14
CA PRO A 550 -23.72 -24.80 -12.13
C PRO A 550 -23.56 -23.92 -10.87
N ILE A 551 -22.38 -23.95 -10.27
CA ILE A 551 -22.07 -23.22 -9.04
C ILE A 551 -20.98 -22.18 -9.31
N VAL A 552 -21.27 -20.92 -8.97
CA VAL A 552 -20.33 -19.79 -8.98
C VAL A 552 -20.04 -19.42 -7.53
N VAL A 553 -18.80 -19.58 -7.10
CA VAL A 553 -18.36 -19.11 -5.80
C VAL A 553 -17.98 -17.63 -5.90
N LEU A 554 -18.59 -16.79 -5.07
CA LEU A 554 -18.25 -15.37 -4.85
C LEU A 554 -17.46 -15.30 -3.55
N LEU A 555 -16.13 -15.08 -3.65
CA LEU A 555 -15.25 -15.09 -2.48
C LEU A 555 -15.08 -13.68 -1.91
N VAL A 556 -15.63 -13.44 -0.72
CA VAL A 556 -15.51 -12.21 0.06
C VAL A 556 -14.35 -12.36 1.04
N THR A 557 -13.26 -11.63 0.84
CA THR A 557 -12.04 -11.77 1.66
C THR A 557 -11.15 -10.53 1.55
N GLY A 558 -10.30 -10.29 2.56
CA GLY A 558 -9.22 -9.30 2.52
C GLY A 558 -7.82 -9.92 2.40
N ARG A 559 -7.72 -11.22 2.07
CA ARG A 559 -6.45 -11.95 2.01
C ARG A 559 -6.52 -13.13 1.04
N PRO A 560 -5.38 -13.64 0.53
CA PRO A 560 -5.32 -14.94 -0.12
C PRO A 560 -5.79 -16.06 0.80
N MET A 561 -6.50 -17.01 0.24
CA MET A 561 -7.07 -18.15 0.95
C MET A 561 -6.66 -19.48 0.32
N GLU A 562 -6.78 -20.55 1.10
CA GLU A 562 -6.63 -21.94 0.68
C GLU A 562 -7.94 -22.41 0.04
N LEU A 563 -7.94 -22.57 -1.30
CA LEU A 563 -9.16 -22.75 -2.11
C LEU A 563 -9.17 -24.04 -2.93
N ALA A 564 -8.27 -24.98 -2.70
CA ALA A 564 -8.17 -26.19 -3.54
C ALA A 564 -9.49 -26.96 -3.62
N ARG A 565 -10.18 -27.14 -2.48
CA ARG A 565 -11.47 -27.85 -2.40
C ARG A 565 -12.60 -27.05 -3.04
N GLU A 566 -12.64 -25.76 -2.83
CA GLU A 566 -13.63 -24.86 -3.41
C GLU A 566 -13.52 -24.81 -4.94
N ALA A 567 -12.30 -24.78 -5.46
CA ALA A 567 -12.01 -24.81 -6.88
C ALA A 567 -12.44 -26.13 -7.55
N GLU A 568 -12.38 -27.26 -6.84
CA GLU A 568 -12.88 -28.54 -7.36
C GLU A 568 -14.41 -28.58 -7.44
N LEU A 569 -15.09 -27.93 -6.49
CA LEU A 569 -16.54 -27.95 -6.37
C LEU A 569 -17.24 -26.90 -7.24
N ALA A 570 -16.61 -25.76 -7.46
CA ALA A 570 -17.18 -24.65 -8.24
C ALA A 570 -17.02 -24.87 -9.75
N ASP A 571 -17.97 -24.37 -10.55
CA ASP A 571 -17.83 -24.23 -12.00
C ASP A 571 -17.19 -22.89 -12.36
N ALA A 572 -17.44 -21.85 -11.54
CA ALA A 572 -16.68 -20.58 -11.58
C ALA A 572 -16.34 -20.10 -10.19
N LEU A 573 -15.20 -19.39 -10.06
CA LEU A 573 -14.73 -18.80 -8.82
C LEU A 573 -14.30 -17.36 -9.07
N LEU A 574 -14.98 -16.42 -8.42
CA LEU A 574 -14.75 -14.98 -8.53
C LEU A 574 -14.37 -14.42 -7.15
N VAL A 575 -13.16 -13.90 -7.03
CA VAL A 575 -12.74 -13.13 -5.84
C VAL A 575 -13.35 -11.75 -5.94
N THR A 576 -14.25 -11.43 -5.04
CA THR A 576 -14.92 -10.12 -4.98
C THR A 576 -14.22 -9.16 -4.03
N TRP A 577 -13.35 -9.68 -3.17
CA TRP A 577 -12.75 -8.97 -2.05
C TRP A 577 -13.81 -8.40 -1.10
N TYR A 578 -13.53 -7.26 -0.43
CA TYR A 578 -14.52 -6.38 0.17
C TYR A 578 -14.72 -5.19 -0.78
N PRO A 579 -15.82 -5.15 -1.55
CA PRO A 579 -15.91 -4.28 -2.73
C PRO A 579 -16.29 -2.82 -2.43
N GLY A 580 -16.60 -2.47 -1.16
CA GLY A 580 -16.98 -1.11 -0.79
C GLY A 580 -18.47 -0.77 -0.99
N THR A 581 -18.75 0.53 -1.03
CA THR A 581 -20.11 1.08 -1.05
C THR A 581 -20.97 0.56 -2.21
N MET A 582 -20.37 0.37 -3.38
CA MET A 582 -21.06 -0.03 -4.64
C MET A 582 -20.94 -1.53 -4.94
N ALA A 583 -20.89 -2.35 -3.88
CA ALA A 583 -20.66 -3.80 -4.00
C ALA A 583 -21.67 -4.52 -4.91
N GLY A 584 -22.94 -4.22 -4.74
CA GLY A 584 -24.03 -4.87 -5.48
C GLY A 584 -23.99 -4.57 -6.96
N GLU A 585 -23.87 -3.29 -7.32
CA GLU A 585 -23.80 -2.84 -8.71
C GLU A 585 -22.55 -3.36 -9.41
N ALA A 586 -21.39 -3.32 -8.73
CA ALA A 586 -20.14 -3.81 -9.28
C ALA A 586 -20.18 -5.31 -9.57
N LEU A 587 -20.70 -6.11 -8.63
CA LEU A 587 -20.90 -7.56 -8.86
C LEU A 587 -21.85 -7.80 -10.01
N ALA A 588 -22.99 -7.07 -10.06
CA ALA A 588 -23.98 -7.23 -11.11
C ALA A 588 -23.39 -6.93 -12.51
N ASP A 589 -22.56 -5.90 -12.65
CA ASP A 589 -21.84 -5.58 -13.90
C ASP A 589 -20.97 -6.76 -14.37
N VAL A 590 -20.21 -7.34 -13.43
CA VAL A 590 -19.30 -8.45 -13.75
C VAL A 590 -20.09 -9.68 -14.13
N VAL A 591 -20.99 -10.17 -13.28
CA VAL A 591 -21.67 -11.46 -13.53
C VAL A 591 -22.66 -11.40 -14.71
N SER A 592 -23.16 -10.22 -15.09
CA SER A 592 -24.00 -10.05 -16.27
C SER A 592 -23.20 -9.95 -17.58
N GLY A 593 -21.90 -9.70 -17.50
CA GLY A 593 -21.05 -9.43 -18.65
C GLY A 593 -21.16 -8.01 -19.21
N ASP A 594 -21.78 -7.08 -18.47
CA ASP A 594 -21.71 -5.64 -18.77
C ASP A 594 -20.29 -5.10 -18.56
N TYR A 595 -19.51 -5.77 -17.72
CA TYR A 595 -18.08 -5.59 -17.57
C TYR A 595 -17.35 -6.95 -17.70
N ASN A 596 -16.31 -6.99 -18.51
CA ASN A 596 -15.45 -8.16 -18.67
C ASN A 596 -14.37 -8.14 -17.56
N PRO A 597 -14.29 -9.14 -16.65
CA PRO A 597 -13.28 -9.15 -15.58
C PRO A 597 -11.87 -8.93 -16.10
N SER A 598 -11.15 -8.00 -15.48
CA SER A 598 -9.78 -7.65 -15.85
C SER A 598 -8.82 -7.64 -14.66
N GLY A 599 -9.31 -7.92 -13.47
CA GLY A 599 -8.51 -8.00 -12.25
C GLY A 599 -7.48 -9.13 -12.32
N ARG A 600 -6.32 -8.92 -11.67
CA ARG A 600 -5.24 -9.89 -11.54
C ARG A 600 -4.81 -9.98 -10.07
N LEU A 601 -4.42 -11.16 -9.61
CA LEU A 601 -3.99 -11.36 -8.24
C LEU A 601 -2.75 -10.52 -7.90
N PRO A 602 -2.81 -9.65 -6.87
CA PRO A 602 -1.67 -8.89 -6.39
C PRO A 602 -0.83 -9.68 -5.37
N MET A 603 -1.25 -10.90 -5.07
CA MET A 603 -0.62 -11.81 -4.13
C MET A 603 -0.94 -13.26 -4.48
N THR A 604 0.06 -14.11 -4.35
CA THR A 604 -0.01 -15.57 -4.59
C THR A 604 -1.01 -16.24 -3.65
N PHE A 605 -1.87 -17.11 -4.17
CA PHE A 605 -2.78 -17.97 -3.39
C PHE A 605 -2.14 -19.35 -3.17
N PRO A 606 -1.84 -19.75 -1.94
CA PRO A 606 -1.24 -21.05 -1.65
C PRO A 606 -2.23 -22.21 -1.85
N ARG A 607 -1.73 -23.41 -2.09
CA ARG A 607 -2.55 -24.63 -2.04
C ARG A 607 -2.92 -25.00 -0.60
N THR A 608 -2.00 -24.73 0.32
CA THR A 608 -2.16 -24.96 1.75
C THR A 608 -1.34 -23.95 2.54
N VAL A 609 -1.77 -23.62 3.75
CA VAL A 609 -1.05 -22.73 4.67
C VAL A 609 0.37 -23.21 4.96
N GLY A 610 0.66 -24.51 4.82
CA GLY A 610 2.00 -25.07 4.99
C GLY A 610 3.03 -24.59 3.96
N GLN A 611 2.61 -23.99 2.84
CA GLN A 611 3.51 -23.41 1.84
C GLN A 611 3.95 -21.98 2.19
N VAL A 612 3.28 -21.31 3.15
CA VAL A 612 3.55 -19.91 3.50
C VAL A 612 4.87 -19.75 4.26
N PRO A 613 5.74 -18.78 3.89
CA PRO A 613 5.55 -17.81 2.80
C PRO A 613 5.79 -18.43 1.41
N ILE A 614 4.88 -18.16 0.47
CA ILE A 614 5.02 -18.48 -0.95
C ILE A 614 4.73 -17.21 -1.77
N HIS A 615 5.66 -16.85 -2.63
CA HIS A 615 5.56 -15.68 -3.51
C HIS A 615 6.31 -15.95 -4.81
N TYR A 616 5.95 -15.25 -5.89
CA TYR A 616 6.47 -15.57 -7.24
C TYR A 616 7.97 -15.27 -7.40
N ASP A 617 8.52 -14.27 -6.69
CA ASP A 617 9.90 -13.78 -6.77
C ASP A 617 10.85 -14.52 -5.80
N MET A 618 10.59 -15.80 -5.51
CA MET A 618 11.47 -16.62 -4.68
C MET A 618 12.84 -16.78 -5.32
N LYS A 619 13.86 -16.97 -4.48
CA LYS A 619 15.23 -17.19 -4.95
C LYS A 619 15.45 -18.65 -5.31
N ASN A 620 16.32 -18.90 -6.29
CA ASN A 620 16.82 -20.25 -6.54
C ASN A 620 17.61 -20.77 -5.33
N THR A 621 17.47 -22.07 -5.09
CA THR A 621 18.32 -22.81 -4.15
C THR A 621 19.48 -23.48 -4.89
N GLY A 622 20.46 -24.00 -4.17
CA GLY A 622 21.52 -24.83 -4.77
C GLY A 622 21.02 -26.18 -5.33
N ARG A 623 19.79 -26.58 -4.98
CA ARG A 623 19.14 -27.81 -5.44
C ARG A 623 17.67 -27.53 -5.80
N PRO A 624 17.42 -26.77 -6.88
CA PRO A 624 16.06 -26.44 -7.29
C PRO A 624 15.27 -27.71 -7.61
N ALA A 625 13.96 -27.70 -7.40
CA ALA A 625 13.09 -28.77 -7.85
C ALA A 625 13.17 -28.89 -9.36
N ALA A 626 13.25 -30.13 -9.89
CA ALA A 626 13.33 -30.35 -11.33
C ALA A 626 12.05 -29.84 -12.02
N VAL A 627 12.21 -29.06 -13.10
CA VAL A 627 11.11 -28.54 -13.92
C VAL A 627 10.35 -29.65 -14.65
N SER A 628 10.92 -30.85 -14.75
CA SER A 628 10.46 -31.96 -15.60
C SER A 628 9.48 -32.94 -14.96
N GLY A 629 8.75 -32.59 -13.92
CA GLY A 629 7.65 -33.41 -13.39
C GLY A 629 8.03 -34.71 -12.62
N GLN A 630 9.31 -35.07 -12.57
CA GLN A 630 9.82 -36.19 -11.75
C GLN A 630 10.69 -35.62 -10.61
N PRO A 631 10.17 -35.46 -9.38
CA PRO A 631 10.94 -34.86 -8.30
C PRO A 631 12.09 -35.79 -7.88
N GLN A 632 13.31 -35.26 -7.91
CA GLN A 632 14.47 -35.95 -7.36
C GLN A 632 14.48 -35.87 -5.83
N LYS A 633 14.88 -36.96 -5.14
CA LYS A 633 14.85 -37.06 -3.68
C LYS A 633 15.58 -35.91 -2.95
N TYR A 634 16.66 -35.39 -3.52
CA TYR A 634 17.54 -34.44 -2.87
C TYR A 634 17.41 -33.01 -3.47
N THR A 635 16.19 -32.61 -3.81
CA THR A 635 15.84 -31.27 -4.29
C THR A 635 15.01 -30.51 -3.26
N SER A 636 14.98 -29.16 -3.38
CA SER A 636 14.17 -28.30 -2.52
C SER A 636 12.68 -28.44 -2.90
N ARG A 637 11.96 -29.31 -2.18
CA ARG A 637 10.54 -29.58 -2.43
C ARG A 637 9.80 -30.07 -1.20
N TYR A 638 8.50 -29.91 -1.21
CA TYR A 638 7.60 -30.65 -0.34
C TYR A 638 7.44 -32.10 -0.84
N ILE A 639 7.11 -33.01 0.03
CA ILE A 639 6.88 -34.44 -0.34
C ILE A 639 5.40 -34.75 -0.57
N ASP A 640 4.50 -33.92 -0.07
CA ASP A 640 3.05 -34.10 0.01
C ASP A 640 2.23 -33.08 -0.79
N VAL A 641 2.85 -31.99 -1.23
CA VAL A 641 2.21 -30.95 -2.04
C VAL A 641 3.19 -30.44 -3.11
N PRO A 642 2.72 -30.02 -4.30
CA PRO A 642 3.57 -29.35 -5.30
C PRO A 642 4.17 -28.06 -4.75
N ASN A 643 5.36 -27.69 -5.22
CA ASN A 643 5.96 -26.36 -4.88
C ASN A 643 5.19 -25.19 -5.49
N SER A 644 4.44 -25.43 -6.58
CA SER A 644 3.65 -24.37 -7.21
C SER A 644 2.46 -23.95 -6.34
N PRO A 645 2.07 -22.68 -6.38
CA PRO A 645 0.86 -22.22 -5.70
C PRO A 645 -0.42 -22.79 -6.33
N GLN A 646 -1.58 -22.51 -5.72
CA GLN A 646 -2.88 -22.76 -6.33
C GLN A 646 -3.14 -21.78 -7.48
N TYR A 647 -2.90 -20.47 -7.24
CA TYR A 647 -2.93 -19.42 -8.25
C TYR A 647 -1.71 -18.51 -8.05
N CYS A 648 -0.99 -18.25 -9.14
CA CYS A 648 0.22 -17.46 -9.09
C CYS A 648 -0.08 -15.95 -9.06
N PHE A 649 0.92 -15.16 -8.70
CA PHE A 649 0.88 -13.71 -8.80
C PHE A 649 0.57 -13.26 -10.23
N GLY A 650 -0.25 -12.25 -10.39
CA GLY A 650 -0.67 -11.71 -11.69
C GLY A 650 -1.77 -12.52 -12.38
N TYR A 651 -2.17 -13.69 -11.86
CA TYR A 651 -3.19 -14.54 -12.46
C TYR A 651 -4.59 -13.94 -12.38
N GLY A 652 -5.38 -14.17 -13.44
CA GLY A 652 -6.80 -13.84 -13.51
C GLY A 652 -7.34 -14.08 -14.93
N LEU A 653 -8.60 -14.52 -15.01
CA LEU A 653 -9.30 -14.79 -16.27
C LEU A 653 -10.23 -13.64 -16.64
N GLY A 654 -10.62 -13.58 -17.92
CA GLY A 654 -11.69 -12.75 -18.43
C GLY A 654 -12.71 -13.57 -19.23
N TYR A 655 -13.71 -12.89 -19.80
CA TYR A 655 -14.68 -13.49 -20.72
C TYR A 655 -14.18 -13.50 -22.17
N THR A 656 -12.93 -13.14 -22.38
CA THR A 656 -12.21 -13.25 -23.65
C THR A 656 -10.81 -13.80 -23.38
N THR A 657 -10.10 -14.20 -24.43
CA THR A 657 -8.75 -14.75 -24.33
C THR A 657 -7.77 -13.84 -25.02
N PHE A 658 -6.52 -13.82 -24.51
CA PHE A 658 -5.44 -13.04 -25.11
C PHE A 658 -4.26 -13.94 -25.47
N GLY A 659 -3.69 -13.69 -26.64
CA GLY A 659 -2.48 -14.36 -27.13
C GLY A 659 -1.30 -13.41 -27.13
N TYR A 660 -0.13 -13.92 -26.77
CA TYR A 660 1.13 -13.17 -26.77
C TYR A 660 2.07 -13.72 -27.84
N SER A 661 2.70 -12.84 -28.61
CA SER A 661 3.64 -13.19 -29.66
C SER A 661 4.69 -12.11 -29.86
N ASP A 662 5.69 -12.37 -30.73
CA ASP A 662 6.66 -11.40 -31.22
C ASP A 662 7.33 -10.58 -30.10
N LEU A 663 7.73 -11.24 -29.00
CA LEU A 663 8.57 -10.59 -27.99
C LEU A 663 9.93 -10.30 -28.62
N ARG A 664 10.31 -9.03 -28.61
CA ARG A 664 11.56 -8.54 -29.19
C ARG A 664 12.28 -7.67 -28.18
N VAL A 665 13.49 -8.02 -27.88
CA VAL A 665 14.40 -7.13 -27.16
C VAL A 665 14.97 -6.13 -28.16
N LEU A 666 14.50 -4.89 -28.11
CA LEU A 666 14.88 -3.83 -29.05
C LEU A 666 16.32 -3.32 -28.79
N THR A 667 16.79 -3.50 -27.55
CA THR A 667 18.14 -3.18 -27.09
C THR A 667 18.82 -4.47 -26.61
N PRO A 668 19.29 -5.35 -27.51
CA PRO A 668 19.85 -6.66 -27.14
C PRO A 668 21.19 -6.56 -26.41
N ALA A 669 21.89 -5.43 -26.52
CA ALA A 669 23.09 -5.08 -25.77
C ALA A 669 23.03 -3.61 -25.34
N ALA A 670 23.31 -3.34 -24.07
CA ALA A 670 23.36 -2.02 -23.46
C ALA A 670 24.61 -1.91 -22.58
N LYS A 671 25.00 -0.70 -22.20
CA LYS A 671 26.04 -0.46 -21.19
C LYS A 671 25.40 -0.23 -19.83
N LEU A 672 26.21 -0.32 -18.78
CA LEU A 672 25.79 0.16 -17.46
C LEU A 672 25.32 1.61 -17.56
N GLY A 673 24.12 1.87 -17.06
CA GLY A 673 23.48 3.19 -17.12
C GLY A 673 22.58 3.45 -18.33
N ASP A 674 22.56 2.56 -19.32
CA ASP A 674 21.66 2.66 -20.47
C ASP A 674 20.29 2.02 -20.19
N GLU A 675 19.27 2.49 -20.90
CA GLU A 675 17.92 1.89 -20.91
C GLU A 675 17.85 0.67 -21.83
N VAL A 676 17.05 -0.32 -21.44
CA VAL A 676 16.72 -1.49 -22.27
C VAL A 676 15.26 -1.45 -22.68
N ARG A 677 14.97 -1.58 -23.97
CA ARG A 677 13.60 -1.58 -24.50
C ARG A 677 13.20 -2.97 -24.94
N VAL A 678 11.98 -3.37 -24.52
CA VAL A 678 11.38 -4.67 -24.86
C VAL A 678 9.99 -4.44 -25.43
N ALA A 679 9.66 -5.03 -26.56
CA ALA A 679 8.35 -4.96 -27.18
C ALA A 679 7.71 -6.36 -27.26
N VAL A 680 6.41 -6.43 -27.03
CA VAL A 680 5.60 -7.65 -27.16
C VAL A 680 4.28 -7.35 -27.85
N ARG A 681 3.80 -8.26 -28.69
CA ARG A 681 2.49 -8.16 -29.30
C ARG A 681 1.46 -8.93 -28.48
N VAL A 682 0.39 -8.24 -28.08
CA VAL A 682 -0.79 -8.83 -27.45
C VAL A 682 -1.97 -8.77 -28.42
N THR A 683 -2.74 -9.85 -28.49
CA THR A 683 -3.92 -9.98 -29.37
C THR A 683 -5.09 -10.50 -28.57
N ASN A 684 -6.23 -9.85 -28.66
CA ASN A 684 -7.49 -10.39 -28.17
C ASN A 684 -7.95 -11.51 -29.15
N THR A 685 -7.79 -12.76 -28.77
CA THR A 685 -8.11 -13.95 -29.57
C THR A 685 -9.54 -14.45 -29.37
N GLY A 686 -10.28 -13.87 -28.44
CA GLY A 686 -11.65 -14.25 -28.13
C GLY A 686 -12.69 -13.37 -28.87
N GLY A 687 -13.95 -13.57 -28.53
CA GLY A 687 -15.08 -12.95 -29.20
C GLY A 687 -15.68 -11.71 -28.52
N ARG A 688 -15.03 -11.17 -27.48
CA ARG A 688 -15.52 -10.00 -26.71
C ARG A 688 -14.39 -8.99 -26.51
N ASP A 689 -14.75 -7.73 -26.44
CA ASP A 689 -13.82 -6.67 -26.02
C ASP A 689 -13.37 -6.93 -24.58
N GLY A 690 -12.12 -6.62 -24.25
CA GLY A 690 -11.59 -6.81 -22.91
C GLY A 690 -10.32 -6.05 -22.64
N GLU A 691 -10.05 -5.83 -21.34
CA GLU A 691 -8.82 -5.27 -20.85
C GLU A 691 -7.84 -6.40 -20.51
N GLU A 692 -6.60 -6.27 -20.95
CA GLU A 692 -5.51 -7.17 -20.59
C GLU A 692 -4.45 -6.41 -19.82
N VAL A 693 -3.87 -7.07 -18.81
CA VAL A 693 -2.70 -6.59 -18.08
C VAL A 693 -1.46 -7.28 -18.61
N VAL A 694 -0.74 -6.59 -19.48
CA VAL A 694 0.53 -7.08 -20.03
C VAL A 694 1.62 -6.88 -18.98
N GLN A 695 2.23 -7.97 -18.50
CA GLN A 695 3.22 -7.97 -17.43
C GLN A 695 4.60 -8.30 -17.98
N LEU A 696 5.64 -7.56 -17.56
CA LEU A 696 7.04 -7.78 -17.94
C LEU A 696 7.84 -8.20 -16.70
N TYR A 697 8.47 -9.36 -16.80
CA TYR A 697 9.34 -9.91 -15.77
C TYR A 697 10.79 -9.96 -16.25
N VAL A 698 11.73 -9.74 -15.33
CA VAL A 698 13.17 -9.74 -15.61
C VAL A 698 13.89 -10.63 -14.62
N ARG A 699 15.00 -11.22 -15.06
CA ARG A 699 15.96 -11.93 -14.22
C ARG A 699 17.38 -11.60 -14.63
N ASP A 700 18.20 -11.22 -13.67
CA ASP A 700 19.64 -11.28 -13.77
C ASP A 700 20.08 -12.74 -13.59
N LEU A 701 20.73 -13.31 -14.60
CA LEU A 701 21.06 -14.74 -14.62
C LEU A 701 22.24 -15.07 -13.71
N ILE A 702 23.24 -14.18 -13.62
CA ILE A 702 24.46 -14.36 -12.82
C ILE A 702 24.84 -13.02 -12.20
N ALA A 703 24.55 -12.87 -10.92
CA ALA A 703 24.83 -11.67 -10.15
C ALA A 703 25.78 -11.97 -8.98
N SER A 704 26.31 -10.92 -8.36
CA SER A 704 27.16 -11.02 -7.16
C SER A 704 26.45 -11.62 -5.95
N VAL A 705 25.11 -11.63 -5.96
CA VAL A 705 24.23 -12.25 -4.94
C VAL A 705 23.13 -13.05 -5.61
N THR A 706 22.53 -14.01 -4.89
CA THR A 706 21.40 -14.79 -5.41
C THR A 706 20.21 -13.87 -5.68
N ARG A 707 19.77 -13.80 -6.96
CA ARG A 707 18.61 -13.02 -7.40
C ARG A 707 17.33 -13.87 -7.44
N PRO A 708 16.16 -13.24 -7.37
CA PRO A 708 14.87 -13.90 -7.62
C PRO A 708 14.83 -14.64 -8.95
N VAL A 709 13.97 -15.67 -9.01
CA VAL A 709 13.75 -16.42 -10.27
C VAL A 709 13.16 -15.55 -11.38
N ARG A 710 12.43 -14.51 -11.00
CA ARG A 710 11.95 -13.39 -11.82
C ARG A 710 11.45 -12.26 -10.94
N GLU A 711 11.44 -11.05 -11.46
CA GLU A 711 10.97 -9.84 -10.79
C GLU A 711 10.08 -9.05 -11.77
N LEU A 712 8.92 -8.60 -11.34
CA LEU A 712 8.08 -7.67 -12.12
C LEU A 712 8.83 -6.35 -12.28
N LYS A 713 8.96 -5.87 -13.52
CA LYS A 713 9.63 -4.59 -13.82
C LYS A 713 8.83 -3.73 -14.80
N GLY A 714 7.62 -4.16 -15.14
CA GLY A 714 6.69 -3.38 -15.94
C GLY A 714 5.33 -4.04 -16.06
N PHE A 715 4.30 -3.23 -16.17
CA PHE A 715 2.97 -3.68 -16.58
C PHE A 715 2.24 -2.55 -17.30
N GLU A 716 1.34 -2.92 -18.21
CA GLU A 716 0.46 -2.00 -18.93
C GLU A 716 -0.92 -2.64 -19.10
N LYS A 717 -1.96 -1.92 -18.68
CA LYS A 717 -3.35 -2.34 -18.88
C LYS A 717 -3.88 -1.77 -20.18
N VAL A 718 -4.24 -2.66 -21.10
CA VAL A 718 -4.65 -2.29 -22.47
C VAL A 718 -6.06 -2.80 -22.78
N MET A 719 -6.93 -1.91 -23.29
CA MET A 719 -8.22 -2.31 -23.84
C MET A 719 -8.03 -2.76 -25.29
N LEU A 720 -8.52 -3.97 -25.65
CA LEU A 720 -8.48 -4.54 -26.99
C LEU A 720 -9.90 -5.01 -27.40
N ARG A 721 -10.33 -4.62 -28.59
CA ARG A 721 -11.53 -5.18 -29.20
C ARG A 721 -11.30 -6.63 -29.61
N ALA A 722 -12.38 -7.39 -29.79
CA ALA A 722 -12.31 -8.75 -30.32
C ALA A 722 -11.53 -8.78 -31.63
N GLY A 723 -10.46 -9.60 -31.69
CA GLY A 723 -9.56 -9.71 -32.85
C GLY A 723 -8.49 -8.60 -32.96
N GLU A 724 -8.51 -7.57 -32.08
CA GLU A 724 -7.52 -6.49 -32.13
C GLU A 724 -6.17 -6.95 -31.57
N SER A 725 -5.09 -6.47 -32.19
CA SER A 725 -3.71 -6.64 -31.71
C SER A 725 -3.07 -5.31 -31.42
N ARG A 726 -2.25 -5.25 -30.37
CA ARG A 726 -1.43 -4.08 -30.01
C ARG A 726 -0.02 -4.49 -29.68
N GLU A 727 0.94 -3.64 -30.04
CA GLU A 727 2.30 -3.76 -29.58
C GLU A 727 2.46 -2.91 -28.31
N VAL A 728 2.93 -3.53 -27.24
CA VAL A 728 3.27 -2.89 -25.97
C VAL A 728 4.79 -2.84 -25.86
N THR A 729 5.32 -1.68 -25.53
CA THR A 729 6.76 -1.48 -25.38
C THR A 729 7.08 -1.02 -23.97
N PHE A 730 7.94 -1.76 -23.29
CA PHE A 730 8.47 -1.42 -21.98
C PHE A 730 9.88 -0.83 -22.11
N THR A 731 10.18 0.15 -21.28
CA THR A 731 11.53 0.70 -21.09
C THR A 731 11.98 0.36 -19.68
N LEU A 732 13.01 -0.46 -19.57
CA LEU A 732 13.69 -0.78 -18.32
C LEU A 732 14.79 0.25 -18.10
N THR A 733 14.64 1.02 -17.04
CA THR A 733 15.63 2.02 -16.63
C THR A 733 16.79 1.35 -15.88
N PRO A 734 17.92 2.02 -15.69
CA PRO A 734 18.98 1.53 -14.83
C PRO A 734 18.52 1.20 -13.41
N ASP A 735 17.61 1.97 -12.85
CA ASP A 735 17.07 1.74 -11.51
C ASP A 735 16.20 0.47 -11.43
N ASP A 736 15.42 0.15 -12.51
CA ASP A 736 14.65 -1.09 -12.60
C ASP A 736 15.53 -2.36 -12.57
N LEU A 737 16.75 -2.26 -13.08
CA LEU A 737 17.72 -3.36 -13.14
C LEU A 737 18.72 -3.35 -11.97
N SER A 738 18.58 -2.37 -11.05
CA SER A 738 19.44 -2.22 -9.88
C SER A 738 18.96 -3.07 -8.70
N PHE A 739 19.90 -3.44 -7.84
CA PHE A 739 19.66 -4.17 -6.61
C PHE A 739 20.75 -3.88 -5.58
N TRP A 740 20.56 -4.32 -4.33
CA TRP A 740 21.58 -4.19 -3.27
C TRP A 740 22.66 -5.22 -3.43
N ARG A 741 23.79 -4.80 -4.05
CA ARG A 741 24.90 -5.65 -4.46
C ARG A 741 25.73 -6.15 -3.26
N LEU A 742 26.68 -7.06 -3.55
CA LEU A 742 27.56 -7.64 -2.53
C LEU A 742 28.45 -6.58 -1.85
N ASP A 743 28.80 -5.50 -2.54
CA ASP A 743 29.58 -4.38 -2.03
C ASP A 743 28.77 -3.38 -1.17
N ASN A 744 27.53 -3.71 -0.82
CA ASN A 744 26.56 -2.87 -0.10
C ASN A 744 26.30 -1.52 -0.79
N LYS A 745 26.10 -1.56 -2.09
CA LYS A 745 25.67 -0.41 -2.90
C LYS A 745 24.48 -0.78 -3.76
N TRP A 746 23.61 0.17 -3.98
CA TRP A 746 22.55 0.08 -5.00
C TRP A 746 23.15 0.25 -6.39
N GLY A 747 22.80 -0.60 -7.34
CA GLY A 747 23.25 -0.47 -8.72
C GLY A 747 23.06 -1.72 -9.55
N GLN A 748 23.25 -1.55 -10.87
CA GLN A 748 23.28 -2.63 -11.86
C GLN A 748 24.60 -3.40 -11.78
N GLU A 749 24.59 -4.62 -12.35
CA GLU A 749 25.81 -5.38 -12.68
C GLU A 749 25.84 -5.73 -14.17
N PRO A 750 27.06 -5.81 -14.78
CA PRO A 750 27.19 -6.32 -16.14
C PRO A 750 26.90 -7.83 -16.14
N GLY A 751 26.17 -8.30 -17.14
CA GLY A 751 25.77 -9.72 -17.20
C GLY A 751 24.74 -9.99 -18.27
N ASP A 752 24.30 -11.24 -18.32
CA ASP A 752 23.20 -11.69 -19.17
C ASP A 752 21.89 -11.67 -18.37
N TYR A 753 20.88 -11.06 -18.96
CA TYR A 753 19.54 -10.94 -18.41
C TYR A 753 18.54 -11.69 -19.27
N HIS A 754 17.49 -12.20 -18.62
CA HIS A 754 16.35 -12.78 -19.31
C HIS A 754 15.08 -11.99 -19.00
N VAL A 755 14.21 -11.84 -20.01
CA VAL A 755 12.91 -11.18 -19.86
C VAL A 755 11.80 -12.13 -20.28
N TRP A 756 10.64 -11.99 -19.63
CA TRP A 756 9.39 -12.66 -20.02
C TRP A 756 8.27 -11.63 -20.08
N ALA A 757 7.33 -11.82 -21.01
CA ALA A 757 6.11 -11.05 -21.06
C ALA A 757 4.89 -11.96 -21.19
N GLY A 758 3.81 -11.63 -20.45
CA GLY A 758 2.58 -12.40 -20.46
C GLY A 758 1.54 -11.86 -19.51
N HIS A 759 0.58 -12.70 -19.16
CA HIS A 759 -0.58 -12.32 -18.36
C HIS A 759 -0.43 -12.61 -16.85
N ASP A 760 0.63 -13.33 -16.45
CA ASP A 760 0.93 -13.65 -15.05
C ASP A 760 2.41 -14.02 -14.85
N SER A 761 2.81 -14.33 -13.62
CA SER A 761 4.19 -14.66 -13.26
C SER A 761 4.67 -16.01 -13.80
N ASP A 762 3.80 -16.89 -14.32
CA ASP A 762 4.17 -18.17 -14.93
C ASP A 762 4.35 -18.09 -16.44
N CYS A 763 4.26 -16.89 -17.06
CA CYS A 763 4.43 -16.69 -18.49
C CYS A 763 5.78 -17.21 -19.00
N THR A 764 5.78 -17.73 -20.24
CA THR A 764 6.94 -18.42 -20.84
C THR A 764 7.51 -17.74 -22.07
N LEU A 765 6.78 -16.80 -22.69
CA LEU A 765 7.28 -16.05 -23.84
C LEU A 765 8.41 -15.12 -23.38
N GLY A 766 9.63 -15.32 -23.86
CA GLY A 766 10.79 -14.61 -23.33
C GLY A 766 11.86 -14.29 -24.38
N GLY A 767 12.86 -13.53 -23.93
CA GLY A 767 14.02 -13.10 -24.68
C GLY A 767 15.19 -12.78 -23.73
N SER A 768 16.33 -12.40 -24.28
CA SER A 768 17.53 -12.09 -23.51
C SER A 768 18.21 -10.81 -23.99
N PHE A 769 18.90 -10.14 -23.07
CA PHE A 769 19.79 -9.02 -23.37
C PHE A 769 21.04 -9.10 -22.52
N ARG A 770 22.05 -8.30 -22.86
CA ARG A 770 23.32 -8.21 -22.14
C ARG A 770 23.60 -6.77 -21.72
N ILE A 771 23.97 -6.59 -20.46
CA ILE A 771 24.58 -5.34 -19.96
C ILE A 771 26.10 -5.52 -19.99
N THR A 772 26.80 -4.57 -20.58
CA THR A 772 28.28 -4.50 -20.64
C THR A 772 28.80 -3.34 -19.80
N GLU A 773 30.10 -3.33 -19.48
CA GLU A 773 30.76 -2.24 -18.79
C GLU A 773 30.74 -0.91 -19.59
#